data_63e29c71018ada8123f888f13fdbcffb
#
_entry.id   63e29c71018ada8123f888f13fdbcffb
#
_cell.length_a   1.000
_cell.length_b   1.000
_cell.length_c   1.000
_cell.angle_alpha   90.00
_cell.angle_beta   90.00
_cell.angle_gamma   90.00
#
_symmetry.space_group_name_H-M   'P 1'
#
loop_
_entity.id
_entity.type
_entity.pdbx_description
1 polymer ?
#
loop_
_entity_poly.entity_id
_entity_poly.type
_entity_poly.pdbx_seq_one_letter_code
_entity_poly.pdbx_strand_id
1 'polypeptide(L)'
;MIKTKQLFSIIALFVILSGSTAFAQGVTTSGMTGTVSDQNGEVLPGATVIAIHVPSGTKYGGISRADGRFYIPGMRVGGPYKVTTTFVGFDSQVKENIFLTLGVATDLNFKMQEGKIEVSEVTVTAQRDAVFSSERTGAATSINIEALQALPSITRRLEDFTRLTPQAKGSSFAGLDNRFNNITVDGSYFNNSFGLQGQPGDRTGVSPISLDAVEQVQVNIAPYDVRQGNFVGAGVNTVTKSGTNEFSGSAYYQFRNQDLVGTKAKDLEFKPGNFNYSQIGLRLGGPIMKDKLFFFFSFENDKYAEPGTTFLANTGGQPATGVTTRVLASELDALSSFLQSKFGYGTGAYQGYDHETPATRFLAKFDYNLDDNNKISLRYTHLDSKTDVLASNSSSLGFGNRRTSNSALNFQNSNYQIKENIRSTVLEWNSNISANMSNSLIIGYSYSDESRDSRGNMFPFVDILKDGATYTSFGFEPFTPNNELRYSTYQLQNNFTIYNADHTLTFGLSAEKYRSENIFYPGSQSVYVYSSLDDFYKDANAYLAGTQSNVTLRRFQVRYMNIPGLDKPLQPLDVYYLGVYAQDEWQVNKDLKVTMGLRLDRPVFDDDNAFANPEADNMSFMDENGNPRRYSTKRLPGGDVMFSPRVGFNWDVFGDRTTQVRGGTGVFTGK
;
A
#
# COMPACT_ATOMS: atom_id res chain seq x y z
N MET A 1 47.75 -5.45 6.09
CA MET A 1 47.17 -5.66 4.73
C MET A 1 46.67 -7.10 4.64
N ILE A 2 45.38 -7.30 4.75
CA ILE A 2 44.73 -8.60 4.53
C ILE A 2 44.82 -8.87 3.02
N LYS A 3 45.48 -9.99 2.66
CA LYS A 3 45.65 -10.35 1.24
C LYS A 3 44.29 -10.62 0.64
N THR A 4 44.04 -10.11 -0.57
CA THR A 4 42.77 -10.21 -1.32
C THR A 4 42.16 -11.63 -1.33
N LYS A 5 42.99 -12.65 -1.30
CA LYS A 5 42.55 -14.06 -1.17
C LYS A 5 41.94 -14.40 0.20
N GLN A 6 42.40 -13.77 1.28
CA GLN A 6 41.82 -13.96 2.61
C GLN A 6 40.48 -13.26 2.75
N LEU A 7 40.31 -12.08 2.12
CA LEU A 7 39.04 -11.40 2.05
C LEU A 7 38.02 -12.21 1.22
N PHE A 8 38.45 -12.79 0.10
CA PHE A 8 37.62 -13.70 -0.70
C PHE A 8 37.27 -14.99 0.05
N SER A 9 38.18 -15.54 0.83
CA SER A 9 37.92 -16.74 1.67
C SER A 9 36.97 -16.44 2.82
N ILE A 10 37.04 -15.25 3.42
CA ILE A 10 36.10 -14.81 4.47
C ILE A 10 34.73 -14.56 3.87
N ILE A 11 34.64 -13.93 2.70
CA ILE A 11 33.39 -13.73 1.96
C ILE A 11 32.80 -15.07 1.50
N ALA A 12 33.65 -16.00 1.00
CA ALA A 12 33.21 -17.34 0.61
C ALA A 12 32.76 -18.19 1.81
N LEU A 13 33.43 -18.07 2.96
CA LEU A 13 33.02 -18.72 4.20
C LEU A 13 31.70 -18.16 4.75
N PHE A 14 31.48 -16.84 4.60
CA PHE A 14 30.22 -16.20 4.93
C PHE A 14 29.08 -16.64 4.00
N VAL A 15 29.36 -16.84 2.71
CA VAL A 15 28.40 -17.33 1.71
C VAL A 15 28.08 -18.82 1.91
N ILE A 16 29.03 -19.62 2.37
CA ILE A 16 28.83 -21.06 2.62
C ILE A 16 28.11 -21.33 3.96
N LEU A 17 28.31 -20.48 4.97
CA LEU A 17 27.57 -20.54 6.24
C LEU A 17 26.16 -19.98 6.14
N SER A 18 25.83 -19.23 5.07
CA SER A 18 24.51 -18.67 4.78
C SER A 18 23.69 -19.51 3.80
N GLY A 19 23.78 -20.83 3.86
CA GLY A 19 22.89 -21.75 3.12
C GLY A 19 21.40 -21.68 3.52
N SER A 20 21.02 -20.68 4.33
CA SER A 20 19.65 -20.26 4.60
C SER A 20 19.44 -18.90 3.95
N THR A 21 18.65 -18.82 2.90
CA THR A 21 18.17 -17.61 2.23
C THR A 21 17.55 -16.64 3.24
N ALA A 22 17.99 -15.39 3.27
CA ALA A 22 17.53 -14.34 4.18
C ALA A 22 17.16 -13.05 3.43
N PHE A 23 16.25 -12.16 3.93
CA PHE A 23 15.50 -11.18 3.12
C PHE A 23 14.87 -9.97 3.90
N ALA A 24 14.43 -8.84 3.37
CA ALA A 24 14.24 -7.49 3.94
C ALA A 24 12.83 -6.84 4.10
N GLN A 25 12.64 -5.66 4.82
CA GLN A 25 11.36 -5.23 5.26
C GLN A 25 11.04 -3.80 5.73
N GLY A 26 9.72 -3.49 6.03
CA GLY A 26 9.21 -2.39 6.84
C GLY A 26 9.38 -2.58 8.37
N VAL A 27 9.06 -1.56 9.16
CA VAL A 27 9.09 -1.63 10.63
C VAL A 27 7.74 -2.10 11.16
N THR A 28 7.73 -3.15 11.99
CA THR A 28 6.52 -3.79 12.54
C THR A 28 6.45 -3.76 14.05
N THR A 29 7.58 -3.55 14.72
CA THR A 29 7.71 -3.64 16.16
C THR A 29 8.29 -2.36 16.77
N SER A 30 8.32 -2.33 18.07
CA SER A 30 9.02 -1.37 18.90
C SER A 30 10.11 -2.07 19.71
N GLY A 31 10.76 -1.34 20.59
CA GLY A 31 11.71 -1.85 21.56
C GLY A 31 11.67 -1.03 22.85
N MET A 32 12.45 -1.48 23.80
CA MET A 32 12.66 -0.77 25.07
C MET A 32 14.14 -0.76 25.39
N THR A 33 14.66 0.38 25.79
CA THR A 33 16.06 0.58 26.17
C THR A 33 16.13 1.36 27.47
N GLY A 34 17.28 1.43 28.09
CA GLY A 34 17.51 2.25 29.27
C GLY A 34 18.72 1.80 30.06
N THR A 35 18.95 2.47 31.19
CA THR A 35 20.05 2.16 32.13
C THR A 35 19.48 1.73 33.48
N VAL A 36 20.17 0.79 34.12
CA VAL A 36 19.93 0.41 35.51
C VAL A 36 21.13 0.84 36.33
N SER A 37 20.90 1.68 37.34
CA SER A 37 21.92 2.19 38.25
C SER A 37 21.43 2.19 39.68
N ASP A 38 22.33 2.33 40.64
CA ASP A 38 22.01 2.62 42.04
C ASP A 38 21.64 4.10 42.25
N GLN A 39 21.40 4.48 43.50
CA GLN A 39 21.09 5.87 43.87
C GLN A 39 22.26 6.84 43.63
N ASN A 40 23.50 6.36 43.67
CA ASN A 40 24.73 7.17 43.50
C ASN A 40 25.06 7.33 41.99
N GLY A 41 24.34 6.60 41.12
CA GLY A 41 24.58 6.59 39.67
C GLY A 41 25.58 5.53 39.24
N GLU A 42 25.99 4.61 40.13
CA GLU A 42 26.82 3.47 39.77
C GLU A 42 25.96 2.46 38.98
N VAL A 43 26.45 1.99 37.85
CA VAL A 43 25.73 1.08 36.97
C VAL A 43 25.61 -0.31 37.61
N LEU A 44 24.49 -0.99 37.37
CA LEU A 44 24.19 -2.32 37.91
C LEU A 44 24.15 -3.36 36.78
N PRO A 45 25.30 -3.98 36.43
CA PRO A 45 25.35 -5.03 35.41
C PRO A 45 24.66 -6.31 35.92
N GLY A 46 23.88 -6.98 35.06
CA GLY A 46 23.18 -8.23 35.38
C GLY A 46 21.80 -8.02 35.99
N ALA A 47 21.30 -6.78 36.11
CA ALA A 47 19.92 -6.55 36.52
C ALA A 47 18.95 -7.09 35.48
N THR A 48 17.92 -7.77 35.93
CA THR A 48 16.89 -8.34 35.05
C THR A 48 15.75 -7.33 34.87
N VAL A 49 15.38 -7.07 33.62
CA VAL A 49 14.27 -6.20 33.24
C VAL A 49 13.24 -7.03 32.50
N ILE A 50 12.03 -7.12 33.06
CA ILE A 50 10.88 -7.84 32.48
C ILE A 50 9.78 -6.85 32.14
N ALA A 51 9.38 -6.81 30.88
CA ALA A 51 8.25 -6.03 30.39
C ALA A 51 7.09 -6.96 30.03
N ILE A 52 5.92 -6.73 30.62
CA ILE A 52 4.70 -7.49 30.37
C ILE A 52 3.72 -6.58 29.64
N HIS A 53 3.28 -6.99 28.45
CA HIS A 53 2.15 -6.36 27.77
C HIS A 53 0.86 -6.76 28.50
N VAL A 54 0.32 -5.86 29.29
CA VAL A 54 -0.78 -6.17 30.23
C VAL A 54 -2.00 -6.80 29.52
N PRO A 55 -2.48 -6.29 28.36
CA PRO A 55 -3.66 -6.85 27.71
C PRO A 55 -3.49 -8.29 27.21
N SER A 56 -2.27 -8.73 26.84
CA SER A 56 -2.02 -10.08 26.32
C SER A 56 -1.22 -10.98 27.24
N GLY A 57 -0.71 -10.47 28.37
CA GLY A 57 0.20 -11.21 29.24
C GLY A 57 1.56 -11.56 28.60
N THR A 58 1.82 -11.09 27.37
CA THR A 58 3.07 -11.38 26.64
C THR A 58 4.25 -10.80 27.38
N LYS A 59 5.25 -11.65 27.66
CA LYS A 59 6.47 -11.28 28.36
C LYS A 59 7.61 -11.03 27.40
N TYR A 60 8.42 -10.02 27.74
CA TYR A 60 9.67 -9.67 27.08
C TYR A 60 10.71 -9.44 28.15
N GLY A 61 11.94 -9.92 27.94
CA GLY A 61 13.01 -9.83 28.93
C GLY A 61 14.30 -9.26 28.36
N GLY A 62 15.03 -8.54 29.21
CA GLY A 62 16.38 -8.06 28.95
C GLY A 62 17.21 -8.10 30.22
N ILE A 63 18.53 -8.08 30.07
CA ILE A 63 19.50 -8.04 31.18
C ILE A 63 20.39 -6.81 30.95
N SER A 64 20.66 -6.05 32.01
CA SER A 64 21.61 -4.93 31.96
C SER A 64 23.04 -5.45 31.72
N ARG A 65 23.74 -4.82 30.79
CA ARG A 65 25.11 -5.16 30.39
C ARG A 65 26.14 -4.52 31.32
N ALA A 66 27.43 -4.67 31.00
CA ALA A 66 28.55 -4.12 31.79
C ALA A 66 28.48 -2.58 31.96
N ASP A 67 27.86 -1.89 31.02
CA ASP A 67 27.61 -0.44 31.05
C ASP A 67 26.28 -0.04 31.73
N GLY A 68 25.60 -1.01 32.36
CA GLY A 68 24.29 -0.85 33.00
C GLY A 68 23.11 -0.72 32.03
N ARG A 69 23.33 -0.75 30.70
CA ARG A 69 22.28 -0.60 29.70
C ARG A 69 21.60 -1.91 29.40
N PHE A 70 20.32 -1.85 29.16
CA PHE A 70 19.53 -2.97 28.65
C PHE A 70 18.85 -2.59 27.34
N TYR A 71 18.52 -3.60 26.54
CA TYR A 71 17.70 -3.47 25.35
C TYR A 71 16.76 -4.67 25.20
N ILE A 72 15.48 -4.40 24.94
CA ILE A 72 14.45 -5.41 24.70
C ILE A 72 13.85 -5.15 23.32
N PRO A 73 14.25 -5.92 22.28
CA PRO A 73 13.76 -5.76 20.92
C PRO A 73 12.46 -6.50 20.66
N GLY A 74 11.87 -6.28 19.46
CA GLY A 74 10.77 -7.07 18.93
C GLY A 74 9.49 -6.99 19.75
N MET A 75 9.28 -5.88 20.44
CA MET A 75 8.12 -5.67 21.29
C MET A 75 6.92 -5.21 20.46
N ARG A 76 5.74 -5.68 20.82
CA ARG A 76 4.47 -5.26 20.23
C ARG A 76 4.22 -3.78 20.49
N VAL A 77 3.77 -3.04 19.49
CA VAL A 77 3.39 -1.62 19.63
C VAL A 77 2.12 -1.45 20.49
N GLY A 78 1.90 -0.24 21.02
CA GLY A 78 0.78 0.03 21.92
C GLY A 78 1.12 -0.32 23.37
N GLY A 79 0.17 -0.79 24.12
CA GLY A 79 0.28 -1.09 25.55
C GLY A 79 -1.08 -1.18 26.23
N PRO A 80 -1.17 -0.97 27.56
CA PRO A 80 -0.06 -0.61 28.47
C PRO A 80 0.88 -1.77 28.80
N TYR A 81 2.12 -1.44 29.10
CA TYR A 81 3.12 -2.35 29.64
C TYR A 81 3.36 -2.09 31.13
N LYS A 82 3.62 -3.18 31.89
CA LYS A 82 4.21 -3.17 33.22
C LYS A 82 5.66 -3.64 33.10
N VAL A 83 6.60 -2.82 33.56
CA VAL A 83 8.04 -3.11 33.47
C VAL A 83 8.60 -3.22 34.88
N THR A 84 9.17 -4.38 35.19
CA THR A 84 9.75 -4.69 36.50
C THR A 84 11.26 -4.90 36.34
N THR A 85 12.04 -4.21 37.16
CA THR A 85 13.49 -4.38 37.24
C THR A 85 13.88 -4.97 38.57
N THR A 86 14.71 -6.01 38.57
CA THR A 86 15.20 -6.72 39.77
C THR A 86 16.72 -6.86 39.72
N PHE A 87 17.36 -6.70 40.89
CA PHE A 87 18.79 -6.95 41.08
C PHE A 87 19.04 -7.44 42.52
N VAL A 88 20.02 -8.33 42.68
CA VAL A 88 20.31 -8.93 43.99
C VAL A 88 20.79 -7.87 44.97
N GLY A 89 20.15 -7.76 46.13
CA GLY A 89 20.46 -6.78 47.17
C GLY A 89 19.77 -5.42 46.99
N PHE A 90 18.88 -5.28 46.01
CA PHE A 90 18.14 -4.06 45.75
C PHE A 90 16.62 -4.32 45.74
N ASP A 91 15.85 -3.29 46.10
CA ASP A 91 14.40 -3.33 46.00
C ASP A 91 13.96 -3.35 44.53
N SER A 92 12.94 -4.15 44.24
CA SER A 92 12.42 -4.20 42.86
C SER A 92 11.71 -2.89 42.51
N GLN A 93 11.98 -2.38 41.29
CA GLN A 93 11.28 -1.22 40.76
C GLN A 93 10.29 -1.60 39.67
N VAL A 94 9.12 -0.97 39.71
CA VAL A 94 8.04 -1.18 38.74
C VAL A 94 7.66 0.14 38.09
N LYS A 95 7.56 0.15 36.76
CA LYS A 95 6.97 1.23 35.98
C LYS A 95 5.77 0.69 35.21
N GLU A 96 4.63 1.36 35.34
CA GLU A 96 3.37 0.96 34.71
C GLU A 96 2.88 2.00 33.70
N ASN A 97 1.87 1.63 32.92
CA ASN A 97 1.25 2.47 31.90
C ASN A 97 2.23 2.95 30.80
N ILE A 98 3.18 2.10 30.46
CA ILE A 98 4.13 2.38 29.36
C ILE A 98 3.47 1.99 28.03
N PHE A 99 3.53 2.90 27.04
CA PHE A 99 3.05 2.66 25.67
C PHE A 99 4.21 2.75 24.70
N LEU A 100 4.28 1.81 23.78
CA LEU A 100 5.34 1.71 22.80
C LEU A 100 4.90 2.27 21.44
N THR A 101 5.78 3.04 20.82
CA THR A 101 5.57 3.65 19.50
C THR A 101 6.28 2.85 18.41
N LEU A 102 5.60 2.65 17.28
CA LEU A 102 6.13 1.89 16.14
C LEU A 102 7.49 2.45 15.68
N GLY A 103 8.48 1.56 15.55
CA GLY A 103 9.81 1.86 15.05
C GLY A 103 10.68 2.76 15.92
N VAL A 104 10.27 3.00 17.17
CA VAL A 104 11.00 3.84 18.12
C VAL A 104 11.13 3.08 19.43
N ALA A 105 12.37 2.83 19.90
CA ALA A 105 12.55 2.25 21.22
C ALA A 105 12.18 3.27 22.30
N THR A 106 11.55 2.80 23.38
CA THR A 106 11.20 3.64 24.53
C THR A 106 12.34 3.60 25.54
N ASP A 107 12.86 4.77 25.93
CA ASP A 107 13.93 4.88 26.90
C ASP A 107 13.37 4.92 28.34
N LEU A 108 13.75 3.93 29.15
CA LEU A 108 13.32 3.76 30.55
C LEU A 108 14.53 3.51 31.47
N ASN A 109 14.90 4.53 32.25
CA ASN A 109 15.99 4.42 33.21
C ASN A 109 15.47 4.04 34.59
N PHE A 110 16.19 3.15 35.30
CA PHE A 110 15.87 2.68 36.64
C PHE A 110 16.99 3.04 37.59
N LYS A 111 16.63 3.74 38.71
CA LYS A 111 17.52 4.00 39.86
C LYS A 111 17.10 3.14 41.02
N MET A 112 17.80 2.05 41.24
CA MET A 112 17.47 1.06 42.26
C MET A 112 17.95 1.49 43.64
N GLN A 113 17.19 1.14 44.66
CA GLN A 113 17.52 1.40 46.07
C GLN A 113 18.03 0.12 46.71
N GLU A 114 19.08 0.20 47.52
CA GLU A 114 19.52 -0.95 48.35
C GLU A 114 18.41 -1.38 49.28
N GLY A 115 17.99 -2.65 49.17
CA GLY A 115 16.90 -3.21 49.90
C GLY A 115 17.30 -3.64 51.30
N LYS A 116 16.50 -3.24 52.30
CA LYS A 116 16.52 -3.85 53.64
C LYS A 116 15.44 -4.94 53.69
N ILE A 117 15.79 -6.19 53.43
CA ILE A 117 15.04 -7.45 53.71
C ILE A 117 13.48 -7.44 53.54
N GLU A 118 12.81 -6.30 53.39
CA GLU A 118 11.40 -6.17 53.07
C GLU A 118 11.22 -5.74 51.61
N VAL A 119 10.46 -6.51 50.83
CA VAL A 119 10.16 -6.24 49.43
C VAL A 119 9.28 -5.00 49.33
N SER A 120 9.86 -3.84 49.18
CA SER A 120 9.15 -2.58 48.86
C SER A 120 9.06 -2.42 47.34
N GLU A 121 7.84 -2.44 46.82
CA GLU A 121 7.58 -2.15 45.40
C GLU A 121 7.39 -0.63 45.23
N VAL A 122 8.27 0.02 44.47
CA VAL A 122 8.13 1.45 44.12
C VAL A 122 7.48 1.55 42.75
N THR A 123 6.22 1.96 42.72
CA THR A 123 5.48 2.17 41.47
C THR A 123 5.62 3.62 41.00
N VAL A 124 6.12 3.81 39.77
CA VAL A 124 6.23 5.11 39.13
C VAL A 124 5.41 5.10 37.84
N THR A 125 4.46 6.03 37.71
CA THR A 125 3.73 6.23 36.45
C THR A 125 4.60 7.02 35.48
N ALA A 126 4.98 6.43 34.35
CA ALA A 126 5.77 7.12 33.34
C ALA A 126 4.89 8.03 32.48
N GLN A 127 5.29 9.29 32.35
CA GLN A 127 4.66 10.22 31.41
C GLN A 127 5.12 9.90 29.97
N ARG A 128 4.18 10.03 29.04
CA ARG A 128 4.39 9.80 27.61
C ARG A 128 5.08 11.00 26.98
N ASP A 129 6.38 10.91 26.70
CA ASP A 129 7.07 11.93 25.90
C ASP A 129 7.55 11.32 24.58
N ALA A 130 6.67 11.38 23.56
CA ALA A 130 6.97 10.90 22.22
C ALA A 130 7.81 11.89 21.39
N VAL A 131 7.95 13.14 21.83
CA VAL A 131 8.64 14.20 21.07
C VAL A 131 10.14 14.16 21.33
N PHE A 132 10.56 14.00 22.57
CA PHE A 132 11.96 14.03 23.03
C PHE A 132 12.55 12.62 23.21
N SER A 133 12.19 11.67 22.33
CA SER A 133 12.80 10.33 22.37
C SER A 133 14.20 10.34 21.78
N SER A 134 15.20 9.84 22.53
CA SER A 134 16.60 9.69 22.09
C SER A 134 16.75 8.77 20.87
N GLU A 135 15.75 7.90 20.64
CA GLU A 135 15.77 6.88 19.60
C GLU A 135 15.31 7.39 18.20
N ARG A 136 14.86 8.63 18.09
CA ARG A 136 14.39 9.21 16.82
C ARG A 136 15.52 9.95 16.13
N THR A 137 15.88 9.55 14.91
CA THR A 137 16.94 10.21 14.11
C THR A 137 16.43 10.96 12.89
N GLY A 138 15.20 10.76 12.43
CA GLY A 138 14.63 11.36 11.22
C GLY A 138 13.31 12.09 11.46
N ALA A 139 12.75 12.66 10.38
CA ALA A 139 11.41 13.23 10.37
C ALA A 139 10.38 12.11 10.28
N ALA A 140 9.83 11.70 11.42
CA ALA A 140 8.79 10.69 11.51
C ALA A 140 7.53 11.25 12.17
N THR A 141 6.36 10.96 11.61
CA THR A 141 5.06 11.24 12.21
C THR A 141 4.45 9.89 12.63
N SER A 142 4.21 9.72 13.93
CA SER A 142 3.54 8.52 14.45
C SER A 142 2.11 8.87 14.84
N ILE A 143 1.15 8.10 14.35
CA ILE A 143 -0.29 8.30 14.55
C ILE A 143 -0.80 7.04 15.25
N ASN A 144 -1.15 7.21 16.51
CA ASN A 144 -1.63 6.11 17.35
C ASN A 144 -3.15 5.94 17.27
N ILE A 145 -3.66 4.89 17.91
CA ILE A 145 -5.08 4.53 17.87
C ILE A 145 -5.98 5.65 18.39
N GLU A 146 -5.56 6.37 19.44
CA GLU A 146 -6.36 7.46 20.02
C GLU A 146 -6.50 8.62 19.03
N ALA A 147 -5.42 8.97 18.31
CA ALA A 147 -5.46 9.99 17.26
C ALA A 147 -6.32 9.53 16.08
N LEU A 148 -6.21 8.25 15.67
CA LEU A 148 -7.04 7.67 14.61
C LEU A 148 -8.53 7.72 14.94
N GLN A 149 -8.90 7.49 16.19
CA GLN A 149 -10.30 7.53 16.64
C GLN A 149 -10.84 8.95 16.86
N ALA A 150 -9.99 9.89 17.27
CA ALA A 150 -10.38 11.27 17.53
C ALA A 150 -10.50 12.13 16.29
N LEU A 151 -9.80 11.79 15.20
CA LEU A 151 -9.78 12.58 13.98
C LEU A 151 -11.01 12.29 13.10
N PRO A 152 -11.72 13.34 12.64
CA PRO A 152 -12.81 13.16 11.72
C PRO A 152 -12.29 12.66 10.36
N SER A 153 -12.86 11.57 9.89
CA SER A 153 -12.58 11.00 8.58
C SER A 153 -13.89 10.72 7.86
N ILE A 154 -13.99 11.21 6.64
CA ILE A 154 -15.18 10.99 5.78
C ILE A 154 -15.00 9.75 4.94
N THR A 155 -13.79 9.54 4.39
CA THR A 155 -13.50 8.43 3.47
C THR A 155 -12.96 7.19 4.20
N ARG A 156 -12.54 7.34 5.45
CA ARG A 156 -11.91 6.30 6.29
C ARG A 156 -10.72 5.63 5.59
N ARG A 157 -9.99 6.42 4.80
CA ARG A 157 -8.77 5.98 4.11
C ARG A 157 -7.53 6.35 4.91
N LEU A 158 -6.43 5.64 4.68
CA LEU A 158 -5.15 5.91 5.33
C LEU A 158 -4.68 7.37 5.09
N GLU A 159 -4.98 7.94 3.94
CA GLU A 159 -4.66 9.33 3.58
C GLU A 159 -5.29 10.36 4.53
N ASP A 160 -6.46 10.08 5.08
CA ASP A 160 -7.11 10.98 6.05
C ASP A 160 -6.25 11.21 7.29
N PHE A 161 -5.29 10.34 7.55
CA PHE A 161 -4.39 10.37 8.70
C PHE A 161 -2.97 10.76 8.31
N THR A 162 -2.44 10.24 7.21
CA THR A 162 -1.09 10.61 6.76
C THR A 162 -0.94 12.10 6.45
N ARG A 163 -2.06 12.80 6.19
CA ARG A 163 -2.12 14.27 6.07
C ARG A 163 -1.67 15.04 7.32
N LEU A 164 -1.59 14.38 8.49
CA LEU A 164 -1.00 14.98 9.71
C LEU A 164 0.50 15.13 9.62
N THR A 165 1.16 14.49 8.65
CA THR A 165 2.58 14.70 8.37
C THR A 165 2.74 16.08 7.72
N PRO A 166 3.56 16.98 8.28
CA PRO A 166 3.68 18.35 7.79
C PRO A 166 4.10 18.48 6.31
N GLN A 167 4.81 17.47 5.79
CA GLN A 167 5.27 17.40 4.40
C GLN A 167 4.26 16.72 3.46
N ALA A 168 3.10 16.31 3.95
CA ALA A 168 2.09 15.61 3.15
C ALA A 168 1.16 16.58 2.39
N LYS A 169 0.85 16.25 1.14
CA LYS A 169 -0.24 16.82 0.35
C LYS A 169 -0.99 15.69 -0.34
N GLY A 170 -2.12 15.28 0.23
CA GLY A 170 -2.78 14.02 -0.14
C GLY A 170 -1.85 12.84 0.14
N SER A 171 -1.65 11.98 -0.83
CA SER A 171 -0.71 10.85 -0.77
C SER A 171 0.71 11.18 -1.29
N SER A 172 0.98 12.44 -1.66
CA SER A 172 2.31 12.93 -2.02
C SER A 172 3.05 13.44 -0.78
N PHE A 173 4.35 13.11 -0.65
CA PHE A 173 5.19 13.56 0.45
C PHE A 173 6.41 14.30 -0.09
N ALA A 174 6.74 15.42 0.56
CA ALA A 174 7.86 16.29 0.21
C ALA A 174 7.87 16.73 -1.28
N GLY A 175 6.69 16.84 -1.90
CA GLY A 175 6.53 17.23 -3.32
C GLY A 175 6.82 16.13 -4.35
N LEU A 176 7.11 14.91 -3.90
CA LEU A 176 7.37 13.78 -4.78
C LEU A 176 6.07 13.07 -5.19
N ASP A 177 6.08 12.38 -6.33
CA ASP A 177 4.97 11.57 -6.80
C ASP A 177 4.67 10.44 -5.80
N ASN A 178 3.38 10.17 -5.56
CA ASN A 178 2.93 9.17 -4.60
C ASN A 178 3.33 7.73 -4.96
N ARG A 179 3.65 7.45 -6.23
CA ARG A 179 4.17 6.16 -6.69
C ARG A 179 5.56 5.83 -6.15
N PHE A 180 6.29 6.83 -5.64
CA PHE A 180 7.62 6.66 -5.03
C PHE A 180 7.57 6.38 -3.53
N ASN A 181 6.39 6.27 -2.93
CA ASN A 181 6.24 5.86 -1.55
C ASN A 181 6.38 4.35 -1.40
N ASN A 182 6.83 3.91 -0.23
CA ASN A 182 6.74 2.51 0.18
C ASN A 182 5.72 2.36 1.30
N ILE A 183 4.62 1.69 1.02
CA ILE A 183 3.56 1.39 1.98
C ILE A 183 3.71 -0.03 2.44
N THR A 184 3.76 -0.24 3.75
CA THR A 184 3.78 -1.57 4.34
C THR A 184 2.64 -1.77 5.33
N VAL A 185 2.12 -2.98 5.39
CA VAL A 185 1.14 -3.41 6.39
C VAL A 185 1.69 -4.65 7.08
N ASP A 186 1.94 -4.56 8.39
CA ASP A 186 2.64 -5.58 9.18
C ASP A 186 3.91 -6.09 8.44
N GLY A 187 4.69 -5.16 7.86
CA GLY A 187 5.93 -5.44 7.15
C GLY A 187 5.79 -6.00 5.72
N SER A 188 4.62 -6.40 5.29
CA SER A 188 4.40 -6.79 3.90
C SER A 188 4.25 -5.56 3.01
N TYR A 189 4.88 -5.58 1.83
CA TYR A 189 4.71 -4.54 0.83
C TYR A 189 3.27 -4.46 0.34
N PHE A 190 2.76 -3.24 0.36
CA PHE A 190 1.39 -2.92 -0.02
C PHE A 190 1.41 -1.76 -1.01
N ASN A 191 2.21 -1.91 -2.08
CA ASN A 191 2.43 -0.89 -3.09
C ASN A 191 1.67 -1.23 -4.37
N ASN A 192 1.30 -0.21 -5.14
CA ASN A 192 0.93 -0.39 -6.54
C ASN A 192 2.22 -0.51 -7.37
N SER A 193 2.79 -1.71 -7.42
CA SER A 193 4.11 -1.93 -8.01
C SER A 193 4.13 -1.80 -9.55
N PHE A 194 2.97 -1.81 -10.21
CA PHE A 194 2.89 -1.52 -11.66
C PHE A 194 2.87 -0.01 -11.97
N GLY A 195 2.49 0.81 -10.99
CA GLY A 195 2.58 2.26 -11.07
C GLY A 195 1.45 2.96 -11.85
N LEU A 196 0.29 2.32 -12.06
CA LEU A 196 -0.89 2.99 -12.63
C LEU A 196 -1.53 3.98 -11.66
N GLN A 197 -1.40 3.73 -10.35
CA GLN A 197 -1.86 4.58 -9.26
C GLN A 197 -0.77 4.66 -8.19
N GLY A 198 -0.91 5.59 -7.25
CA GLY A 198 0.07 5.75 -6.19
C GLY A 198 -0.07 4.74 -5.06
N GLN A 199 -1.29 4.39 -4.70
CA GLN A 199 -1.56 3.50 -3.56
C GLN A 199 -2.60 2.45 -3.93
N PRO A 200 -2.55 1.26 -3.30
CA PRO A 200 -3.62 0.28 -3.40
C PRO A 200 -4.95 0.85 -2.90
N GLY A 201 -6.02 0.63 -3.66
CA GLY A 201 -7.34 1.17 -3.38
C GLY A 201 -7.66 2.49 -4.11
N ASP A 202 -6.68 3.16 -4.72
CA ASP A 202 -6.88 4.45 -5.38
C ASP A 202 -7.74 4.34 -6.64
N ARG A 203 -7.70 3.22 -7.36
CA ARG A 203 -8.47 3.05 -8.60
C ARG A 203 -9.97 2.94 -8.36
N THR A 204 -10.35 2.34 -7.25
CA THR A 204 -11.77 2.20 -6.86
C THR A 204 -12.17 3.20 -5.77
N GLY A 205 -11.22 3.94 -5.20
CA GLY A 205 -11.47 4.85 -4.09
C GLY A 205 -11.76 4.16 -2.75
N VAL A 206 -11.41 2.87 -2.63
CA VAL A 206 -11.70 2.03 -1.45
C VAL A 206 -10.41 1.74 -0.69
N SER A 207 -10.42 1.92 0.64
CA SER A 207 -9.28 1.53 1.48
C SER A 207 -9.08 0.01 1.45
N PRO A 208 -7.85 -0.51 1.27
CA PRO A 208 -7.61 -1.96 1.23
C PRO A 208 -7.69 -2.64 2.61
N ILE A 209 -7.57 -1.89 3.68
CA ILE A 209 -7.75 -2.35 5.06
C ILE A 209 -8.74 -1.45 5.80
N SER A 210 -9.50 -2.07 6.71
CA SER A 210 -10.38 -1.35 7.63
C SER A 210 -9.57 -0.45 8.55
N LEU A 211 -10.00 0.79 8.71
CA LEU A 211 -9.41 1.68 9.71
C LEU A 211 -9.55 1.12 11.14
N ASP A 212 -10.64 0.38 11.41
CA ASP A 212 -10.86 -0.24 12.71
C ASP A 212 -9.88 -1.41 12.98
N ALA A 213 -9.21 -1.92 11.95
CA ALA A 213 -8.13 -2.90 12.08
C ALA A 213 -6.74 -2.29 12.34
N VAL A 214 -6.58 -0.98 12.23
CA VAL A 214 -5.27 -0.31 12.39
C VAL A 214 -4.99 -0.04 13.85
N GLU A 215 -3.79 -0.39 14.31
CA GLU A 215 -3.27 -0.07 15.64
C GLU A 215 -2.45 1.22 15.61
N GLN A 216 -1.53 1.33 14.65
CA GLN A 216 -0.65 2.49 14.52
C GLN A 216 -0.17 2.68 13.09
N VAL A 217 0.02 3.94 12.71
CA VAL A 217 0.63 4.34 11.44
C VAL A 217 1.85 5.20 11.72
N GLN A 218 2.94 4.93 11.02
CA GLN A 218 4.15 5.77 11.04
C GLN A 218 4.48 6.20 9.63
N VAL A 219 4.66 7.50 9.43
CA VAL A 219 5.14 8.09 8.18
C VAL A 219 6.57 8.59 8.39
N ASN A 220 7.50 8.06 7.64
CA ASN A 220 8.91 8.43 7.67
C ASN A 220 9.30 9.15 6.39
N ILE A 221 9.75 10.38 6.52
CA ILE A 221 10.37 11.14 5.43
C ILE A 221 11.87 11.00 5.58
N ALA A 222 12.55 10.40 4.58
CA ALA A 222 13.98 10.15 4.58
C ALA A 222 14.48 9.44 5.87
N PRO A 223 14.03 8.21 6.18
CA PRO A 223 14.52 7.48 7.35
C PRO A 223 15.98 7.09 7.17
N TYR A 224 16.81 7.37 8.19
CA TYR A 224 18.23 7.00 8.18
C TYR A 224 18.45 5.52 8.53
N ASP A 225 17.44 4.82 8.95
CA ASP A 225 17.46 3.37 9.16
C ASP A 225 17.51 2.63 7.81
N VAL A 226 18.61 1.92 7.54
CA VAL A 226 18.83 1.19 6.28
C VAL A 226 17.93 -0.04 6.10
N ARG A 227 17.26 -0.47 7.17
CA ARG A 227 16.21 -1.49 7.09
C ARG A 227 15.04 -1.03 6.23
N GLN A 228 14.79 0.27 6.16
CA GLN A 228 13.74 0.86 5.34
C GLN A 228 14.29 1.19 3.95
N GLY A 229 13.75 0.56 2.91
CA GLY A 229 14.15 0.72 1.51
C GLY A 229 12.96 0.78 0.56
N ASN A 230 13.24 0.69 -0.73
CA ASN A 230 12.25 0.67 -1.82
C ASN A 230 11.41 1.95 -1.96
N PHE A 231 11.95 3.10 -1.61
CA PHE A 231 11.24 4.37 -1.78
C PHE A 231 12.22 5.54 -1.98
N VAL A 232 11.72 6.57 -2.64
CA VAL A 232 12.36 7.88 -2.79
C VAL A 232 11.51 8.96 -2.12
N GLY A 233 10.19 8.73 -1.98
CA GLY A 233 9.22 9.58 -1.29
C GLY A 233 9.20 9.35 0.22
N ALA A 234 8.15 8.69 0.72
CA ALA A 234 7.99 8.35 2.13
C ALA A 234 7.86 6.85 2.35
N GLY A 235 8.30 6.38 3.52
CA GLY A 235 7.94 5.08 4.08
C GLY A 235 6.69 5.23 4.96
N VAL A 236 5.59 4.56 4.60
CA VAL A 236 4.35 4.52 5.38
C VAL A 236 4.19 3.13 5.95
N ASN A 237 4.46 2.98 7.24
CA ASN A 237 4.38 1.70 7.94
C ASN A 237 3.07 1.65 8.76
N THR A 238 2.26 0.66 8.51
CA THR A 238 1.01 0.42 9.23
C THR A 238 1.10 -0.91 9.98
N VAL A 239 0.74 -0.91 11.26
CA VAL A 239 0.60 -2.13 12.05
C VAL A 239 -0.86 -2.33 12.40
N THR A 240 -1.33 -3.56 12.23
CA THR A 240 -2.71 -3.92 12.51
C THR A 240 -2.88 -4.40 13.95
N LYS A 241 -4.09 -4.26 14.47
CA LYS A 241 -4.48 -4.76 15.80
C LYS A 241 -4.27 -6.26 15.92
N SER A 242 -4.11 -6.70 17.13
CA SER A 242 -3.99 -8.11 17.49
C SER A 242 -4.95 -8.45 18.63
N GLY A 243 -5.25 -9.74 18.82
CA GLY A 243 -6.02 -10.22 19.96
C GLY A 243 -5.29 -10.03 21.30
N THR A 244 -6.05 -10.11 22.38
CA THR A 244 -5.58 -9.99 23.77
C THR A 244 -6.18 -11.11 24.63
N ASN A 245 -5.92 -11.13 25.95
CA ASN A 245 -6.50 -12.10 26.88
C ASN A 245 -8.00 -11.91 27.13
N GLU A 246 -8.55 -10.79 26.65
CA GLU A 246 -9.97 -10.48 26.75
C GLU A 246 -10.58 -10.41 25.35
N PHE A 247 -11.80 -10.91 25.20
CA PHE A 247 -12.55 -10.72 23.98
C PHE A 247 -12.98 -9.26 23.85
N SER A 248 -12.67 -8.66 22.71
CA SER A 248 -13.08 -7.32 22.37
C SER A 248 -13.60 -7.27 20.95
N GLY A 249 -14.58 -6.44 20.70
CA GLY A 249 -15.14 -6.30 19.37
C GLY A 249 -15.93 -5.02 19.17
N SER A 250 -16.27 -4.76 17.94
CA SER A 250 -17.17 -3.67 17.53
C SER A 250 -18.03 -4.12 16.37
N ALA A 251 -19.21 -3.57 16.29
CA ALA A 251 -20.10 -3.65 15.14
C ALA A 251 -20.64 -2.26 14.84
N TYR A 252 -20.67 -1.86 13.58
CA TYR A 252 -21.18 -0.55 13.21
C TYR A 252 -21.85 -0.58 11.84
N TYR A 253 -22.76 0.36 11.66
CA TYR A 253 -23.35 0.70 10.40
C TYR A 253 -23.20 2.21 10.17
N GLN A 254 -22.70 2.59 9.02
CA GLN A 254 -22.57 3.98 8.61
C GLN A 254 -23.29 4.18 7.29
N PHE A 255 -23.93 5.33 7.14
CA PHE A 255 -24.54 5.74 5.89
C PHE A 255 -24.36 7.24 5.66
N ARG A 256 -24.39 7.63 4.41
CA ARG A 256 -24.27 9.00 3.98
C ARG A 256 -24.97 9.16 2.62
N ASN A 257 -25.68 10.26 2.46
CA ASN A 257 -26.30 10.63 1.20
C ASN A 257 -26.23 12.16 1.03
N GLN A 258 -26.75 12.68 -0.07
CA GLN A 258 -26.75 14.12 -0.36
C GLN A 258 -27.50 14.96 0.70
N ASP A 259 -28.51 14.40 1.38
CA ASP A 259 -29.32 15.13 2.37
C ASP A 259 -28.53 15.42 3.66
N LEU A 260 -27.45 14.68 3.90
CA LEU A 260 -26.52 14.87 5.03
C LEU A 260 -25.35 15.78 4.67
N VAL A 261 -25.27 16.28 3.45
CA VAL A 261 -24.23 17.23 3.01
C VAL A 261 -24.70 18.65 3.23
N GLY A 262 -23.83 19.47 3.86
CA GLY A 262 -24.13 20.91 3.99
C GLY A 262 -24.27 21.59 2.63
N THR A 263 -25.21 22.49 2.50
CA THR A 263 -25.49 23.20 1.24
C THR A 263 -24.92 24.61 1.22
N LYS A 264 -24.23 25.03 2.30
CA LYS A 264 -23.69 26.38 2.43
C LYS A 264 -22.27 26.35 3.02
N ALA A 265 -21.37 27.08 2.38
CA ALA A 265 -20.00 27.29 2.87
C ALA A 265 -19.67 28.79 2.78
N LYS A 266 -19.65 29.50 3.91
CA LYS A 266 -19.63 30.97 3.99
C LYS A 266 -20.79 31.56 3.19
N ASP A 267 -20.50 32.38 2.19
CA ASP A 267 -21.51 33.05 1.33
C ASP A 267 -21.87 32.24 0.08
N LEU A 268 -21.24 31.05 -0.11
CA LEU A 268 -21.52 30.17 -1.23
C LEU A 268 -22.61 29.16 -0.86
N GLU A 269 -23.65 29.11 -1.65
CA GLU A 269 -24.67 28.06 -1.62
C GLU A 269 -24.45 27.11 -2.80
N PHE A 270 -24.56 25.82 -2.55
CA PHE A 270 -24.43 24.78 -3.58
C PHE A 270 -25.42 23.65 -3.33
N LYS A 271 -25.77 22.95 -4.39
CA LYS A 271 -26.59 21.75 -4.32
C LYS A 271 -25.69 20.52 -4.51
N PRO A 272 -25.56 19.67 -3.49
CA PRO A 272 -24.80 18.44 -3.63
C PRO A 272 -25.44 17.54 -4.69
N GLY A 273 -24.60 16.80 -5.44
CA GLY A 273 -25.07 15.74 -6.33
C GLY A 273 -25.70 14.60 -5.54
N ASN A 274 -26.61 13.87 -6.16
CA ASN A 274 -27.20 12.69 -5.54
C ASN A 274 -26.13 11.60 -5.36
N PHE A 275 -26.12 10.95 -4.22
CA PHE A 275 -25.32 9.77 -3.96
C PHE A 275 -25.86 9.01 -2.75
N ASN A 276 -25.52 7.73 -2.65
CA ASN A 276 -25.77 6.91 -1.48
C ASN A 276 -24.49 6.16 -1.11
N TYR A 277 -24.12 6.19 0.15
CA TYR A 277 -23.04 5.42 0.72
C TYR A 277 -23.52 4.67 1.94
N SER A 278 -23.17 3.39 2.03
CA SER A 278 -23.39 2.58 3.23
C SER A 278 -22.18 1.70 3.50
N GLN A 279 -21.91 1.46 4.78
CA GLN A 279 -20.84 0.58 5.26
C GLN A 279 -21.32 -0.20 6.47
N ILE A 280 -21.09 -1.51 6.45
CA ILE A 280 -21.23 -2.39 7.61
C ILE A 280 -19.84 -2.85 7.99
N GLY A 281 -19.50 -2.74 9.28
CA GLY A 281 -18.22 -3.19 9.81
C GLY A 281 -18.38 -4.06 11.05
N LEU A 282 -17.50 -5.04 11.16
CA LEU A 282 -17.37 -5.94 12.30
C LEU A 282 -15.90 -6.11 12.66
N ARG A 283 -15.61 -6.17 13.95
CA ARG A 283 -14.30 -6.50 14.48
C ARG A 283 -14.45 -7.42 15.69
N LEU A 284 -13.59 -8.43 15.78
CA LEU A 284 -13.51 -9.33 16.92
C LEU A 284 -12.06 -9.73 17.17
N GLY A 285 -11.61 -9.68 18.41
CA GLY A 285 -10.30 -10.18 18.82
C GLY A 285 -10.37 -10.80 20.22
N GLY A 286 -9.47 -11.74 20.49
CA GLY A 286 -9.42 -12.40 21.77
C GLY A 286 -8.42 -13.55 21.84
N PRO A 287 -8.37 -14.28 22.94
CA PRO A 287 -7.50 -15.43 23.11
C PRO A 287 -8.11 -16.70 22.51
N ILE A 288 -7.33 -17.47 21.77
CA ILE A 288 -7.56 -18.90 21.53
C ILE A 288 -6.98 -19.67 22.73
N MET A 289 -5.79 -19.26 23.17
CA MET A 289 -5.15 -19.73 24.40
C MET A 289 -4.61 -18.50 25.15
N LYS A 290 -5.05 -18.28 26.38
CA LYS A 290 -4.56 -17.15 27.20
C LYS A 290 -3.05 -17.12 27.27
N ASP A 291 -2.47 -15.91 27.22
CA ASP A 291 -1.05 -15.59 27.26
C ASP A 291 -0.25 -16.16 26.07
N LYS A 292 -0.85 -16.98 25.20
CA LYS A 292 -0.11 -17.79 24.24
C LYS A 292 -0.54 -17.62 22.79
N LEU A 293 -1.83 -17.75 22.48
CA LEU A 293 -2.34 -17.70 21.11
C LEU A 293 -3.58 -16.82 21.01
N PHE A 294 -3.49 -15.84 20.16
CA PHE A 294 -4.52 -14.82 19.97
C PHE A 294 -4.98 -14.79 18.51
N PHE A 295 -6.20 -14.32 18.32
CA PHE A 295 -6.73 -14.01 17.01
C PHE A 295 -7.29 -12.58 16.98
N PHE A 296 -7.26 -12.00 15.79
CA PHE A 296 -7.95 -10.77 15.46
C PHE A 296 -8.59 -10.91 14.08
N PHE A 297 -9.84 -10.49 13.97
CA PHE A 297 -10.61 -10.50 12.74
C PHE A 297 -11.30 -9.15 12.55
N SER A 298 -11.29 -8.62 11.32
CA SER A 298 -12.02 -7.43 10.92
C SER A 298 -12.67 -7.67 9.57
N PHE A 299 -13.90 -7.19 9.40
CA PHE A 299 -14.69 -7.29 8.18
C PHE A 299 -15.39 -5.97 7.90
N GLU A 300 -15.39 -5.52 6.66
CA GLU A 300 -16.21 -4.40 6.18
C GLU A 300 -16.79 -4.72 4.81
N ASN A 301 -18.02 -4.25 4.60
CA ASN A 301 -18.68 -4.24 3.31
C ASN A 301 -19.20 -2.83 3.04
N ASP A 302 -18.76 -2.25 1.94
CA ASP A 302 -19.09 -0.90 1.51
C ASP A 302 -19.89 -0.95 0.22
N LYS A 303 -20.80 -0.01 0.07
CA LYS A 303 -21.48 0.27 -1.18
C LYS A 303 -21.60 1.78 -1.36
N TYR A 304 -21.06 2.28 -2.46
CA TYR A 304 -21.27 3.65 -2.94
C TYR A 304 -22.04 3.59 -4.25
N ALA A 305 -23.01 4.48 -4.42
CA ALA A 305 -23.79 4.61 -5.64
C ALA A 305 -24.04 6.08 -5.94
N GLU A 306 -23.90 6.47 -7.21
CA GLU A 306 -24.21 7.80 -7.72
C GLU A 306 -24.81 7.71 -9.13
N PRO A 307 -25.59 8.69 -9.61
CA PRO A 307 -26.13 8.65 -10.95
C PRO A 307 -25.02 8.51 -12.01
N GLY A 308 -25.15 7.50 -12.88
CA GLY A 308 -24.22 7.30 -13.99
C GLY A 308 -24.25 8.42 -15.02
N THR A 309 -25.37 9.13 -15.10
CA THR A 309 -25.51 10.40 -15.81
C THR A 309 -26.61 11.25 -15.20
N THR A 310 -26.42 12.58 -15.22
CA THR A 310 -27.47 13.57 -14.88
C THR A 310 -28.18 14.08 -16.12
N PHE A 311 -27.70 13.73 -17.33
CA PHE A 311 -28.31 14.15 -18.59
C PHE A 311 -29.54 13.31 -18.94
N LEU A 312 -30.48 13.96 -19.59
CA LEU A 312 -31.77 13.40 -19.99
C LEU A 312 -31.91 13.45 -21.51
N ALA A 313 -32.51 12.41 -22.07
CA ALA A 313 -32.89 12.39 -23.48
C ALA A 313 -33.97 13.44 -23.75
N ASN A 314 -33.97 14.01 -24.96
CA ASN A 314 -34.97 14.93 -25.45
C ASN A 314 -36.26 14.19 -25.81
N THR A 315 -37.40 14.61 -25.29
CA THR A 315 -38.72 14.02 -25.61
C THR A 315 -39.34 14.61 -26.87
N GLY A 316 -38.67 15.56 -27.51
CA GLY A 316 -39.09 16.27 -28.72
C GLY A 316 -39.42 17.74 -28.45
N GLY A 317 -38.87 18.61 -29.28
CA GLY A 317 -39.15 20.06 -29.21
C GLY A 317 -38.53 20.85 -28.05
N GLN A 318 -37.72 20.20 -27.22
CA GLN A 318 -37.04 20.86 -26.11
C GLN A 318 -35.66 21.40 -26.57
N PRO A 319 -35.23 22.58 -26.06
CA PRO A 319 -33.88 23.04 -26.33
C PRO A 319 -32.82 22.15 -25.63
N ALA A 320 -31.72 21.88 -26.30
CA ALA A 320 -30.61 21.12 -25.74
C ALA A 320 -29.76 22.00 -24.79
N THR A 321 -30.26 22.25 -23.61
CA THR A 321 -29.63 23.12 -22.59
C THR A 321 -29.75 22.51 -21.19
N GLY A 322 -28.90 22.93 -20.29
CA GLY A 322 -28.86 22.40 -18.93
C GLY A 322 -28.56 20.88 -18.95
N VAL A 323 -29.46 20.07 -18.42
CA VAL A 323 -29.35 18.60 -18.40
C VAL A 323 -30.03 17.91 -19.60
N THR A 324 -30.82 18.66 -20.42
CA THR A 324 -31.48 18.10 -21.61
C THR A 324 -30.50 18.03 -22.77
N THR A 325 -30.38 16.83 -23.36
CA THR A 325 -29.52 16.60 -24.54
C THR A 325 -30.29 16.88 -25.84
N ARG A 326 -29.56 16.91 -26.98
CA ARG A 326 -30.19 16.89 -28.31
C ARG A 326 -30.63 15.49 -28.75
N VAL A 327 -30.27 14.46 -27.98
CA VAL A 327 -30.50 13.03 -28.32
C VAL A 327 -31.96 12.70 -28.02
N LEU A 328 -32.68 12.20 -29.02
CA LEU A 328 -34.10 11.88 -28.89
C LEU A 328 -34.31 10.55 -28.16
N ALA A 329 -35.19 10.55 -27.16
CA ALA A 329 -35.56 9.34 -26.44
C ALA A 329 -36.16 8.28 -27.39
N SER A 330 -37.03 8.70 -28.32
CA SER A 330 -37.63 7.82 -29.33
C SER A 330 -36.60 7.14 -30.23
N GLU A 331 -35.50 7.82 -30.59
CA GLU A 331 -34.42 7.26 -31.39
C GLU A 331 -33.62 6.23 -30.58
N LEU A 332 -33.35 6.49 -29.29
CA LEU A 332 -32.65 5.56 -28.42
C LEU A 332 -33.48 4.30 -28.09
N ASP A 333 -34.78 4.47 -27.83
CA ASP A 333 -35.71 3.38 -27.56
C ASP A 333 -35.83 2.44 -28.79
N ALA A 334 -35.97 3.03 -29.99
CA ALA A 334 -35.99 2.29 -31.24
C ALA A 334 -34.67 1.54 -31.49
N LEU A 335 -33.51 2.18 -31.25
CA LEU A 335 -32.18 1.60 -31.38
C LEU A 335 -31.98 0.45 -30.41
N SER A 336 -32.32 0.62 -29.14
CA SER A 336 -32.23 -0.42 -28.12
C SER A 336 -33.09 -1.64 -28.48
N SER A 337 -34.35 -1.40 -28.90
CA SER A 337 -35.28 -2.46 -29.32
C SER A 337 -34.79 -3.19 -30.57
N PHE A 338 -34.22 -2.48 -31.55
CA PHE A 338 -33.63 -3.06 -32.76
C PHE A 338 -32.44 -3.96 -32.40
N LEU A 339 -31.49 -3.47 -31.59
CA LEU A 339 -30.31 -4.24 -31.17
C LEU A 339 -30.68 -5.48 -30.38
N GLN A 340 -31.66 -5.39 -29.48
CA GLN A 340 -32.15 -6.54 -28.73
C GLN A 340 -32.85 -7.57 -29.63
N SER A 341 -33.75 -7.13 -30.52
CA SER A 341 -34.56 -8.03 -31.36
C SER A 341 -33.76 -8.67 -32.50
N LYS A 342 -32.79 -7.96 -33.08
CA LYS A 342 -32.05 -8.40 -34.27
C LYS A 342 -30.72 -9.05 -33.95
N PHE A 343 -30.07 -8.65 -32.86
CA PHE A 343 -28.73 -9.11 -32.50
C PHE A 343 -28.67 -9.77 -31.10
N GLY A 344 -29.78 -9.75 -30.32
CA GLY A 344 -29.77 -10.22 -28.94
C GLY A 344 -28.92 -9.38 -27.99
N TYR A 345 -28.57 -8.18 -28.42
CA TYR A 345 -27.70 -7.29 -27.63
C TYR A 345 -28.51 -6.32 -26.76
N GLY A 346 -28.36 -6.46 -25.44
CA GLY A 346 -28.93 -5.53 -24.46
C GLY A 346 -28.04 -4.30 -24.27
N THR A 347 -28.57 -3.12 -24.56
CA THR A 347 -27.81 -1.86 -24.42
C THR A 347 -27.70 -1.35 -22.99
N GLY A 348 -28.55 -1.84 -22.08
CA GLY A 348 -28.81 -1.18 -20.81
C GLY A 348 -29.60 0.15 -20.97
N ALA A 349 -29.81 0.85 -19.87
CA ALA A 349 -30.47 2.15 -19.88
C ALA A 349 -29.53 3.24 -20.43
N TYR A 350 -30.10 4.32 -20.96
CA TYR A 350 -29.35 5.51 -21.38
C TYR A 350 -29.49 6.68 -20.38
N GLN A 351 -30.38 6.59 -19.42
CA GLN A 351 -30.59 7.54 -18.31
C GLN A 351 -31.22 6.84 -17.10
N GLY A 352 -31.18 7.45 -15.92
CA GLY A 352 -31.81 6.93 -14.71
C GLY A 352 -31.15 5.65 -14.17
N TYR A 353 -29.87 5.43 -14.43
CA TYR A 353 -29.09 4.32 -13.88
C TYR A 353 -27.99 4.85 -12.96
N ASP A 354 -27.54 4.01 -12.05
CA ASP A 354 -26.46 4.35 -11.14
C ASP A 354 -25.15 3.69 -11.54
N HIS A 355 -24.05 4.39 -11.27
CA HIS A 355 -22.71 3.85 -11.13
C HIS A 355 -22.50 3.37 -9.70
N GLU A 356 -21.97 2.20 -9.53
CA GLU A 356 -21.78 1.58 -8.23
C GLU A 356 -20.31 1.25 -7.96
N THR A 357 -19.93 1.39 -6.68
CA THR A 357 -18.64 0.93 -6.16
C THR A 357 -18.90 0.03 -4.95
N PRO A 358 -19.20 -1.26 -5.16
CA PRO A 358 -19.22 -2.25 -4.08
C PRO A 358 -17.81 -2.66 -3.69
N ALA A 359 -17.60 -2.86 -2.38
CA ALA A 359 -16.34 -3.37 -1.86
C ALA A 359 -16.57 -4.31 -0.67
N THR A 360 -15.78 -5.35 -0.60
CA THR A 360 -15.73 -6.27 0.55
C THR A 360 -14.28 -6.46 0.95
N ARG A 361 -13.97 -6.22 2.22
CA ARG A 361 -12.64 -6.44 2.76
C ARG A 361 -12.69 -7.15 4.10
N PHE A 362 -11.71 -7.98 4.34
CA PHE A 362 -11.49 -8.57 5.67
C PHE A 362 -10.00 -8.80 5.94
N LEU A 363 -9.69 -8.85 7.22
CA LEU A 363 -8.36 -9.15 7.73
C LEU A 363 -8.49 -10.19 8.83
N ALA A 364 -7.63 -11.20 8.80
CA ALA A 364 -7.47 -12.18 9.88
C ALA A 364 -6.00 -12.22 10.30
N LYS A 365 -5.75 -12.14 11.61
CA LYS A 365 -4.40 -12.18 12.18
C LYS A 365 -4.37 -13.16 13.36
N PHE A 366 -3.28 -13.90 13.45
CA PHE A 366 -3.00 -14.81 14.55
C PHE A 366 -1.62 -14.47 15.10
N ASP A 367 -1.53 -14.32 16.41
CA ASP A 367 -0.29 -14.04 17.14
C ASP A 367 -0.02 -15.18 18.12
N TYR A 368 1.15 -15.78 18.02
CA TYR A 368 1.56 -16.93 18.80
C TYR A 368 2.85 -16.66 19.56
N ASN A 369 2.77 -16.64 20.89
CA ASN A 369 3.91 -16.67 21.79
C ASN A 369 4.38 -18.12 21.90
N LEU A 370 5.34 -18.54 21.06
CA LEU A 370 5.88 -19.90 21.08
C LEU A 370 6.54 -20.17 22.43
N ASP A 371 7.38 -19.22 22.87
CA ASP A 371 7.99 -19.11 24.20
C ASP A 371 8.27 -17.62 24.53
N ASP A 372 8.98 -17.36 25.63
CA ASP A 372 9.31 -15.97 26.03
C ASP A 372 10.29 -15.28 25.06
N ASN A 373 11.02 -16.03 24.25
CA ASN A 373 11.99 -15.52 23.28
C ASN A 373 11.46 -15.48 21.84
N ASN A 374 10.48 -16.31 21.51
CA ASN A 374 10.00 -16.48 20.14
C ASN A 374 8.53 -16.09 19.99
N LYS A 375 8.27 -15.15 19.10
CA LYS A 375 6.93 -14.65 18.77
C LYS A 375 6.71 -14.80 17.26
N ILE A 376 5.55 -15.36 16.88
CA ILE A 376 5.15 -15.56 15.50
C ILE A 376 3.82 -14.85 15.26
N SER A 377 3.72 -14.14 14.16
CA SER A 377 2.46 -13.52 13.69
C SER A 377 2.17 -13.95 12.27
N LEU A 378 0.92 -14.29 11.99
CA LEU A 378 0.41 -14.60 10.64
C LEU A 378 -0.80 -13.74 10.36
N ARG A 379 -0.75 -12.98 9.25
CA ARG A 379 -1.87 -12.14 8.80
C ARG A 379 -2.28 -12.49 7.37
N TYR A 380 -3.58 -12.48 7.13
CA TYR A 380 -4.18 -12.50 5.80
C TYR A 380 -5.06 -11.27 5.60
N THR A 381 -4.96 -10.62 4.44
CA THR A 381 -5.78 -9.48 4.02
C THR A 381 -6.44 -9.77 2.69
N HIS A 382 -7.71 -9.37 2.57
CA HIS A 382 -8.56 -9.56 1.42
C HIS A 382 -9.28 -8.26 1.09
N LEU A 383 -9.22 -7.84 -0.17
CA LEU A 383 -10.07 -6.81 -0.75
C LEU A 383 -10.63 -7.31 -2.08
N ASP A 384 -11.93 -7.23 -2.24
CA ASP A 384 -12.62 -7.25 -3.53
C ASP A 384 -13.33 -5.92 -3.69
N SER A 385 -12.96 -5.17 -4.71
CA SER A 385 -13.62 -3.91 -5.07
C SER A 385 -13.68 -3.74 -6.58
N LYS A 386 -14.72 -3.04 -7.02
CA LYS A 386 -14.88 -2.62 -8.40
C LYS A 386 -15.65 -1.30 -8.44
N THR A 387 -15.42 -0.51 -9.48
CA THR A 387 -16.13 0.75 -9.69
C THR A 387 -16.55 0.90 -11.13
N ASP A 388 -17.76 1.41 -11.35
CA ASP A 388 -18.23 1.77 -12.68
C ASP A 388 -17.58 3.06 -13.15
N VAL A 389 -17.22 3.10 -14.43
CA VAL A 389 -16.56 4.24 -15.06
C VAL A 389 -17.22 4.54 -16.41
N LEU A 390 -17.42 5.80 -16.72
CA LEU A 390 -17.92 6.24 -18.01
C LEU A 390 -16.99 5.79 -19.15
N ALA A 391 -17.58 5.48 -20.31
CA ALA A 391 -16.84 5.14 -21.51
C ALA A 391 -15.68 6.10 -21.79
N SER A 392 -14.56 5.56 -22.28
CA SER A 392 -13.39 6.38 -22.63
C SER A 392 -13.75 7.45 -23.67
N ASN A 393 -13.29 8.66 -23.43
CA ASN A 393 -13.52 9.80 -24.34
C ASN A 393 -12.47 9.93 -25.45
N SER A 394 -11.49 9.01 -25.50
CA SER A 394 -10.41 9.02 -26.46
C SER A 394 -10.89 8.76 -27.89
N SER A 395 -10.31 9.51 -28.84
CA SER A 395 -10.52 9.36 -30.28
C SER A 395 -9.55 8.37 -30.96
N SER A 396 -8.65 7.76 -30.20
CA SER A 396 -7.72 6.77 -30.75
C SER A 396 -8.43 5.50 -31.24
N LEU A 397 -9.58 5.16 -30.63
CA LEU A 397 -10.53 4.17 -31.10
C LEU A 397 -11.92 4.79 -31.23
N GLY A 398 -12.53 4.67 -32.41
CA GLY A 398 -13.80 5.29 -32.71
C GLY A 398 -13.66 6.79 -32.97
N PHE A 399 -14.72 7.55 -32.71
CA PHE A 399 -14.77 9.01 -32.92
C PHE A 399 -14.31 9.79 -31.67
N GLY A 400 -14.57 9.26 -30.47
CA GLY A 400 -14.32 9.96 -29.20
C GLY A 400 -15.44 10.94 -28.85
N ASN A 401 -15.17 11.80 -27.85
CA ASN A 401 -16.14 12.79 -27.33
C ASN A 401 -17.53 12.19 -27.03
N ARG A 402 -17.52 10.96 -26.56
CA ARG A 402 -18.74 10.14 -26.38
C ARG A 402 -19.35 10.23 -24.98
N ARG A 403 -18.66 10.88 -24.02
CA ARG A 403 -19.24 11.06 -22.68
C ARG A 403 -20.49 11.92 -22.75
N THR A 404 -21.44 11.61 -21.88
CA THR A 404 -22.74 12.30 -21.83
C THR A 404 -22.58 13.82 -21.68
N SER A 405 -23.31 14.56 -22.51
CA SER A 405 -23.28 16.01 -22.62
C SER A 405 -24.58 16.47 -23.30
N ASN A 406 -24.76 17.77 -23.52
CA ASN A 406 -25.90 18.25 -24.31
C ASN A 406 -25.93 17.72 -25.75
N SER A 407 -24.80 17.23 -26.28
CA SER A 407 -24.69 16.71 -27.66
C SER A 407 -24.72 15.18 -27.75
N ALA A 408 -24.41 14.46 -26.68
CA ALA A 408 -24.28 12.99 -26.68
C ALA A 408 -24.96 12.36 -25.47
N LEU A 409 -25.62 11.21 -25.67
CA LEU A 409 -26.16 10.38 -24.60
C LEU A 409 -25.96 8.91 -24.94
N ASN A 410 -25.23 8.20 -24.08
CA ASN A 410 -24.80 6.83 -24.32
C ASN A 410 -25.61 5.82 -23.49
N PHE A 411 -25.56 4.57 -23.92
CA PHE A 411 -26.14 3.48 -23.16
C PHE A 411 -25.21 3.00 -22.03
N GLN A 412 -25.80 2.56 -20.94
CA GLN A 412 -25.10 2.08 -19.75
C GLN A 412 -24.06 0.99 -20.06
N ASN A 413 -24.39 0.04 -20.93
CA ASN A 413 -23.52 -1.09 -21.26
C ASN A 413 -22.30 -0.69 -22.12
N SER A 414 -22.22 0.55 -22.60
CA SER A 414 -21.01 1.13 -23.19
C SER A 414 -20.00 1.64 -22.17
N ASN A 415 -20.35 1.66 -20.89
CA ASN A 415 -19.45 1.97 -19.80
C ASN A 415 -18.63 0.73 -19.40
N TYR A 416 -17.62 0.91 -18.56
CA TYR A 416 -16.77 -0.18 -18.10
C TYR A 416 -16.62 -0.20 -16.58
N GLN A 417 -15.98 -1.23 -16.06
CA GLN A 417 -15.67 -1.38 -14.65
C GLN A 417 -14.16 -1.50 -14.48
N ILE A 418 -13.63 -0.90 -13.45
CA ILE A 418 -12.28 -1.12 -12.95
C ILE A 418 -12.38 -2.04 -11.74
N LYS A 419 -11.60 -3.11 -11.73
CA LYS A 419 -11.40 -3.98 -10.56
C LYS A 419 -10.17 -3.54 -9.80
N GLU A 420 -10.19 -3.74 -8.51
CA GLU A 420 -9.02 -3.67 -7.65
C GLU A 420 -9.18 -4.71 -6.54
N ASN A 421 -8.65 -5.91 -6.79
CA ASN A 421 -8.75 -7.03 -5.88
C ASN A 421 -7.37 -7.34 -5.32
N ILE A 422 -7.25 -7.41 -4.00
CA ILE A 422 -5.98 -7.59 -3.31
C ILE A 422 -6.06 -8.79 -2.38
N ARG A 423 -5.00 -9.61 -2.38
CA ARG A 423 -4.77 -10.72 -1.46
C ARG A 423 -3.36 -10.58 -0.91
N SER A 424 -3.21 -10.57 0.40
CA SER A 424 -1.88 -10.48 1.02
C SER A 424 -1.80 -11.39 2.24
N THR A 425 -0.72 -12.16 2.30
CA THR A 425 -0.39 -13.00 3.46
C THR A 425 1.01 -12.62 3.94
N VAL A 426 1.20 -12.48 5.23
CA VAL A 426 2.50 -12.24 5.83
C VAL A 426 2.69 -13.08 7.08
N LEU A 427 3.85 -13.68 7.19
CA LEU A 427 4.37 -14.35 8.37
C LEU A 427 5.53 -13.53 8.93
N GLU A 428 5.48 -13.21 10.20
CA GLU A 428 6.58 -12.57 10.93
C GLU A 428 7.02 -13.48 12.09
N TRP A 429 8.33 -13.63 12.26
CA TRP A 429 8.94 -14.34 13.39
C TRP A 429 10.01 -13.46 14.02
N ASN A 430 9.79 -13.06 15.26
CA ASN A 430 10.73 -12.32 16.08
C ASN A 430 11.33 -13.27 17.13
N SER A 431 12.65 -13.34 17.20
CA SER A 431 13.40 -14.22 18.07
C SER A 431 14.49 -13.48 18.83
N ASN A 432 14.50 -13.57 20.16
CA ASN A 432 15.57 -13.15 21.03
C ASN A 432 16.51 -14.34 21.26
N ILE A 433 17.56 -14.46 20.43
CA ILE A 433 18.47 -15.63 20.43
C ILE A 433 19.26 -15.69 21.74
N SER A 434 19.67 -14.54 22.26
CA SER A 434 20.37 -14.39 23.54
C SER A 434 20.16 -12.98 24.10
N ALA A 435 20.72 -12.69 25.27
CA ALA A 435 20.66 -11.36 25.88
C ALA A 435 21.23 -10.23 24.98
N ASN A 436 22.07 -10.57 24.02
CA ASN A 436 22.75 -9.62 23.13
C ASN A 436 22.61 -9.93 21.63
N MET A 437 21.66 -10.79 21.25
CA MET A 437 21.38 -11.12 19.85
C MET A 437 19.89 -11.32 19.61
N SER A 438 19.37 -10.72 18.56
CA SER A 438 18.00 -10.96 18.11
C SER A 438 17.94 -11.15 16.59
N ASN A 439 16.85 -11.77 16.13
CA ASN A 439 16.55 -11.94 14.74
C ASN A 439 15.07 -11.62 14.47
N SER A 440 14.79 -10.99 13.34
CA SER A 440 13.44 -10.78 12.84
C SER A 440 13.38 -11.26 11.39
N LEU A 441 12.44 -12.18 11.13
CA LEU A 441 12.19 -12.76 9.81
C LEU A 441 10.77 -12.43 9.38
N ILE A 442 10.60 -11.94 8.16
CA ILE A 442 9.28 -11.76 7.54
C ILE A 442 9.24 -12.44 6.18
N ILE A 443 8.14 -13.13 5.90
CA ILE A 443 7.81 -13.75 4.62
C ILE A 443 6.46 -13.20 4.20
N GLY A 444 6.39 -12.62 3.00
CA GLY A 444 5.18 -12.02 2.47
C GLY A 444 4.85 -12.53 1.07
N TYR A 445 3.55 -12.59 0.80
CA TYR A 445 3.00 -12.77 -0.53
C TYR A 445 1.85 -11.79 -0.72
N SER A 446 1.84 -11.07 -1.82
CA SER A 446 0.71 -10.25 -2.22
C SER A 446 0.37 -10.48 -3.69
N TYR A 447 -0.91 -10.40 -4.00
CA TYR A 447 -1.46 -10.50 -5.34
C TYR A 447 -2.46 -9.39 -5.55
N SER A 448 -2.44 -8.77 -6.74
CA SER A 448 -3.37 -7.73 -7.15
C SER A 448 -3.93 -8.04 -8.55
N ASP A 449 -5.24 -7.83 -8.72
CA ASP A 449 -5.92 -7.84 -10.03
C ASP A 449 -6.58 -6.48 -10.23
N GLU A 450 -6.06 -5.72 -11.19
CA GLU A 450 -6.53 -4.40 -11.58
C GLU A 450 -7.09 -4.39 -13.01
N SER A 451 -7.60 -5.51 -13.46
CA SER A 451 -8.19 -5.69 -14.78
C SER A 451 -9.45 -4.86 -14.96
N ARG A 452 -9.82 -4.60 -16.21
CA ARG A 452 -11.11 -4.01 -16.55
C ARG A 452 -12.15 -5.07 -16.88
N ASP A 453 -13.41 -4.70 -16.71
CA ASP A 453 -14.58 -5.49 -17.06
C ASP A 453 -15.65 -4.60 -17.71
N SER A 454 -16.71 -5.18 -18.25
CA SER A 454 -17.84 -4.46 -18.80
C SER A 454 -19.16 -4.93 -18.17
N ARG A 455 -20.15 -4.07 -18.16
CA ARG A 455 -21.51 -4.45 -17.78
C ARG A 455 -22.25 -5.19 -18.91
N GLY A 456 -21.86 -4.95 -20.17
CA GLY A 456 -22.46 -5.57 -21.36
C GLY A 456 -21.72 -6.82 -21.83
N ASN A 457 -22.41 -7.64 -22.61
CA ASN A 457 -21.78 -8.75 -23.33
C ASN A 457 -20.84 -8.23 -24.42
N MET A 458 -19.90 -9.07 -24.85
CA MET A 458 -19.02 -8.76 -25.98
C MET A 458 -19.85 -8.47 -27.23
N PHE A 459 -19.68 -7.28 -27.78
CA PHE A 459 -20.35 -6.77 -28.97
C PHE A 459 -19.49 -5.72 -29.63
N PRO A 460 -19.54 -5.52 -30.97
CA PRO A 460 -18.84 -4.43 -31.62
C PRO A 460 -19.16 -3.07 -30.99
N PHE A 461 -18.15 -2.25 -30.81
CA PHE A 461 -18.37 -0.89 -30.30
C PHE A 461 -18.74 0.04 -31.46
N VAL A 462 -19.78 0.84 -31.27
CA VAL A 462 -20.31 1.72 -32.30
C VAL A 462 -20.47 3.14 -31.77
N ASP A 463 -19.83 4.11 -32.47
CA ASP A 463 -20.12 5.53 -32.34
C ASP A 463 -21.07 5.96 -33.48
N ILE A 464 -22.20 6.56 -33.17
CA ILE A 464 -23.14 7.15 -34.14
C ILE A 464 -23.03 8.66 -34.04
N LEU A 465 -22.83 9.30 -35.18
CA LEU A 465 -22.73 10.74 -35.26
C LEU A 465 -24.05 11.39 -35.70
N LYS A 466 -24.21 12.67 -35.39
CA LYS A 466 -25.21 13.58 -35.93
C LYS A 466 -24.56 14.96 -36.02
N ASP A 467 -24.64 15.59 -37.19
CA ASP A 467 -23.99 16.88 -37.48
C ASP A 467 -22.48 16.89 -37.18
N GLY A 468 -21.82 15.80 -37.48
CA GLY A 468 -20.34 15.67 -37.32
C GLY A 468 -19.85 15.50 -35.89
N ALA A 469 -20.74 15.32 -34.91
CA ALA A 469 -20.39 15.09 -33.49
C ALA A 469 -21.08 13.82 -32.97
N THR A 470 -20.49 13.18 -31.98
CA THR A 470 -21.07 11.98 -31.35
C THR A 470 -22.48 12.29 -30.85
N TYR A 471 -23.42 11.41 -31.18
CA TYR A 471 -24.83 11.46 -30.80
C TYR A 471 -25.15 10.40 -29.75
N THR A 472 -24.79 9.15 -30.04
CA THR A 472 -24.89 8.03 -29.10
C THR A 472 -23.80 6.99 -29.36
N SER A 473 -23.50 6.18 -28.36
CA SER A 473 -22.59 5.05 -28.48
C SER A 473 -23.13 3.83 -27.75
N PHE A 474 -22.85 2.64 -28.28
CA PHE A 474 -23.22 1.36 -27.70
C PHE A 474 -22.18 0.29 -28.03
N GLY A 475 -22.31 -0.88 -27.43
CA GLY A 475 -21.36 -1.96 -27.59
C GLY A 475 -20.40 -2.09 -26.41
N PHE A 476 -19.48 -3.03 -26.49
CA PHE A 476 -18.48 -3.25 -25.46
C PHE A 476 -17.41 -2.14 -25.50
N GLU A 477 -17.16 -1.47 -24.41
CA GLU A 477 -16.27 -0.30 -24.33
C GLU A 477 -14.93 -0.58 -25.04
N PRO A 478 -14.44 0.32 -25.93
CA PRO A 478 -13.38 -0.04 -26.89
C PRO A 478 -12.02 -0.30 -26.29
N PHE A 479 -11.73 0.17 -25.07
CA PHE A 479 -10.45 -0.03 -24.38
C PHE A 479 -10.48 -1.13 -23.33
N THR A 480 -11.62 -1.78 -23.13
CA THR A 480 -11.83 -2.80 -22.11
C THR A 480 -11.51 -4.22 -22.56
N PRO A 481 -11.70 -4.63 -23.83
CA PRO A 481 -11.36 -6.00 -24.25
C PRO A 481 -9.88 -6.29 -24.00
N ASN A 482 -9.61 -7.41 -23.32
CA ASN A 482 -8.25 -7.82 -22.98
C ASN A 482 -7.42 -6.67 -22.32
N ASN A 483 -8.04 -5.89 -21.45
CA ASN A 483 -7.34 -4.94 -20.61
C ASN A 483 -7.19 -5.57 -19.23
N GLU A 484 -6.15 -6.37 -19.10
CA GLU A 484 -5.89 -7.20 -17.94
C GLU A 484 -4.57 -6.77 -17.30
N LEU A 485 -4.60 -6.57 -16.00
CA LEU A 485 -3.40 -6.33 -15.21
C LEU A 485 -3.47 -7.14 -13.93
N ARG A 486 -2.54 -8.08 -13.80
CA ARG A 486 -2.34 -8.87 -12.59
C ARG A 486 -0.88 -8.81 -12.21
N TYR A 487 -0.61 -8.70 -10.93
CA TYR A 487 0.76 -8.78 -10.44
C TYR A 487 0.82 -9.44 -9.06
N SER A 488 1.94 -10.07 -8.80
CA SER A 488 2.23 -10.70 -7.51
C SER A 488 3.63 -10.33 -7.04
N THR A 489 3.77 -10.27 -5.72
CA THR A 489 5.03 -9.99 -5.05
C THR A 489 5.26 -11.06 -4.00
N TYR A 490 6.38 -11.77 -4.12
CA TYR A 490 6.93 -12.62 -3.07
C TYR A 490 8.00 -11.82 -2.36
N GLN A 491 7.89 -11.76 -1.07
CA GLN A 491 8.79 -11.01 -0.21
C GLN A 491 9.31 -11.89 0.90
N LEU A 492 10.55 -11.71 1.20
CA LEU A 492 11.15 -12.41 2.32
C LEU A 492 12.20 -11.47 2.95
N GLN A 493 12.30 -11.33 4.31
CA GLN A 493 13.20 -10.43 5.05
C GLN A 493 13.82 -11.04 6.29
N ASN A 494 15.09 -10.74 6.52
CA ASN A 494 15.75 -11.06 7.77
C ASN A 494 16.63 -9.90 8.27
N ASN A 495 16.52 -9.60 9.56
CA ASN A 495 17.38 -8.68 10.29
C ASN A 495 18.01 -9.44 11.46
N PHE A 496 19.31 -9.55 11.45
CA PHE A 496 20.09 -10.06 12.56
C PHE A 496 20.77 -8.90 13.30
N THR A 497 20.51 -8.76 14.58
CA THR A 497 21.00 -7.63 15.38
C THR A 497 21.85 -8.12 16.53
N ILE A 498 22.99 -7.48 16.72
CA ILE A 498 23.94 -7.70 17.83
C ILE A 498 23.98 -6.44 18.69
N TYR A 499 23.76 -6.59 19.97
CA TYR A 499 23.85 -5.53 20.96
C TYR A 499 25.18 -5.65 21.71
N ASN A 500 26.11 -4.71 21.49
CA ASN A 500 27.46 -4.77 22.08
C ASN A 500 27.87 -3.41 22.64
N ALA A 501 27.85 -3.28 23.96
CA ALA A 501 28.13 -2.03 24.68
C ALA A 501 27.34 -0.85 24.07
N ASP A 502 28.02 0.16 23.58
CA ASP A 502 27.43 1.37 22.99
C ASP A 502 26.97 1.20 21.53
N HIS A 503 27.16 0.02 20.94
CA HIS A 503 26.86 -0.28 19.56
C HIS A 503 25.68 -1.24 19.41
N THR A 504 24.77 -0.94 18.50
CA THR A 504 23.73 -1.86 18.02
C THR A 504 23.97 -2.11 16.55
N LEU A 505 24.56 -3.28 16.24
CA LEU A 505 24.92 -3.67 14.89
C LEU A 505 23.79 -4.49 14.26
N THR A 506 23.22 -4.01 13.17
CA THR A 506 22.20 -4.73 12.41
C THR A 506 22.73 -5.12 11.04
N PHE A 507 22.63 -6.39 10.72
CA PHE A 507 22.93 -6.94 9.40
C PHE A 507 21.63 -7.48 8.81
N GLY A 508 21.38 -7.11 7.59
CA GLY A 508 20.14 -7.53 6.95
C GLY A 508 20.29 -7.76 5.47
N LEU A 509 19.30 -8.42 4.96
CA LEU A 509 19.29 -8.80 3.57
C LEU A 509 17.86 -8.82 3.02
N SER A 510 17.64 -8.47 1.73
CA SER A 510 16.37 -8.32 1.06
C SER A 510 16.25 -9.07 -0.25
N ALA A 511 15.13 -9.79 -0.50
CA ALA A 511 14.71 -10.16 -1.83
C ALA A 511 13.23 -10.01 -2.01
N GLU A 512 12.89 -9.61 -3.20
CA GLU A 512 11.53 -9.56 -3.68
C GLU A 512 11.53 -10.16 -5.09
N LYS A 513 10.57 -11.04 -5.37
CA LYS A 513 10.22 -11.40 -6.72
C LYS A 513 8.91 -10.73 -7.06
N TYR A 514 8.94 -9.80 -7.97
CA TYR A 514 7.78 -9.17 -8.57
C TYR A 514 7.51 -9.83 -9.92
N ARG A 515 6.26 -10.25 -10.14
CA ARG A 515 5.77 -10.75 -11.42
C ARG A 515 4.55 -9.95 -11.84
N SER A 516 4.57 -9.39 -13.05
CA SER A 516 3.40 -8.75 -13.66
C SER A 516 2.98 -9.45 -14.93
N GLU A 517 1.67 -9.50 -15.16
CA GLU A 517 1.02 -9.92 -16.39
C GLU A 517 0.13 -8.76 -16.84
N ASN A 518 0.59 -8.01 -17.84
CA ASN A 518 -0.14 -6.89 -18.39
C ASN A 518 -0.52 -7.15 -19.83
N ILE A 519 -1.80 -6.92 -20.13
CA ILE A 519 -2.32 -6.95 -21.48
C ILE A 519 -3.09 -5.66 -21.71
N PHE A 520 -2.74 -4.96 -22.78
CA PHE A 520 -3.51 -3.84 -23.26
C PHE A 520 -3.78 -4.03 -24.76
N TYR A 521 -4.92 -4.67 -25.06
CA TYR A 521 -5.27 -5.07 -26.43
C TYR A 521 -6.63 -4.52 -26.84
N PRO A 522 -6.80 -3.19 -26.84
CA PRO A 522 -8.07 -2.53 -27.09
C PRO A 522 -8.49 -2.61 -28.57
N GLY A 523 -9.81 -2.59 -28.83
CA GLY A 523 -10.38 -2.60 -30.16
C GLY A 523 -10.46 -3.99 -30.82
N SER A 524 -10.23 -5.08 -30.06
CA SER A 524 -10.32 -6.44 -30.59
C SER A 524 -11.76 -6.88 -30.91
N GLN A 525 -12.78 -6.24 -30.33
CA GLN A 525 -14.19 -6.45 -30.63
C GLN A 525 -14.68 -5.76 -31.91
N SER A 526 -13.81 -5.04 -32.59
CA SER A 526 -14.09 -4.08 -33.66
C SER A 526 -14.79 -2.80 -33.20
N VAL A 527 -14.50 -1.69 -33.91
CA VAL A 527 -15.03 -0.35 -33.60
C VAL A 527 -15.50 0.29 -34.91
N TYR A 528 -16.76 0.70 -34.92
CA TYR A 528 -17.42 1.32 -36.07
C TYR A 528 -17.77 2.77 -35.75
N VAL A 529 -17.69 3.64 -36.76
CA VAL A 529 -18.20 5.01 -36.69
C VAL A 529 -19.09 5.27 -37.88
N TYR A 530 -20.38 5.53 -37.59
CA TYR A 530 -21.38 5.87 -38.60
C TYR A 530 -21.65 7.37 -38.62
N SER A 531 -21.85 7.92 -39.81
CA SER A 531 -22.15 9.36 -39.97
C SER A 531 -23.55 9.75 -39.48
N SER A 532 -24.46 8.77 -39.42
CA SER A 532 -25.84 8.94 -38.93
C SER A 532 -26.42 7.63 -38.39
N LEU A 533 -27.52 7.75 -37.66
CA LEU A 533 -28.32 6.60 -37.20
C LEU A 533 -28.96 5.85 -38.39
N ASP A 534 -29.34 6.57 -39.46
CA ASP A 534 -29.88 5.99 -40.70
C ASP A 534 -28.83 5.12 -41.42
N ASP A 535 -27.59 5.57 -41.49
CA ASP A 535 -26.50 4.77 -42.05
C ASP A 535 -26.27 3.48 -41.24
N PHE A 536 -26.33 3.57 -39.92
CA PHE A 536 -26.24 2.37 -39.09
C PHE A 536 -27.38 1.35 -39.41
N TYR A 537 -28.63 1.81 -39.48
CA TYR A 537 -29.73 0.92 -39.81
C TYR A 537 -29.64 0.31 -41.21
N LYS A 538 -29.21 1.09 -42.22
CA LYS A 538 -28.99 0.61 -43.59
C LYS A 538 -27.94 -0.50 -43.61
N ASP A 539 -26.82 -0.28 -42.97
CA ASP A 539 -25.72 -1.24 -42.90
C ASP A 539 -26.09 -2.51 -42.14
N ALA A 540 -26.72 -2.36 -40.96
CA ALA A 540 -27.19 -3.48 -40.14
C ALA A 540 -28.25 -4.34 -40.87
N ASN A 541 -29.19 -3.72 -41.58
CA ASN A 541 -30.19 -4.43 -42.35
C ASN A 541 -29.61 -5.15 -43.59
N ALA A 542 -28.63 -4.56 -44.27
CA ALA A 542 -27.90 -5.23 -45.35
C ALA A 542 -27.16 -6.47 -44.85
N TYR A 543 -26.48 -6.36 -43.67
CA TYR A 543 -25.86 -7.50 -43.02
C TYR A 543 -26.85 -8.61 -42.69
N LEU A 544 -28.00 -8.27 -42.09
CA LEU A 544 -29.05 -9.22 -41.73
C LEU A 544 -29.67 -9.92 -42.96
N ALA A 545 -29.73 -9.20 -44.09
CA ALA A 545 -30.21 -9.72 -45.35
C ALA A 545 -29.14 -10.51 -46.15
N GLY A 546 -27.90 -10.57 -45.68
CA GLY A 546 -26.78 -11.16 -46.42
C GLY A 546 -26.41 -10.43 -47.71
N THR A 547 -26.72 -9.13 -47.79
CA THR A 547 -26.45 -8.29 -48.98
C THR A 547 -25.30 -7.30 -48.69
N GLN A 548 -24.69 -6.82 -49.77
CA GLN A 548 -23.62 -5.80 -49.63
C GLN A 548 -24.23 -4.48 -49.23
N SER A 549 -23.63 -3.82 -48.23
CA SER A 549 -23.98 -2.48 -47.79
C SER A 549 -23.35 -1.41 -48.71
N ASN A 550 -24.15 -0.37 -49.01
CA ASN A 550 -23.65 0.81 -49.72
C ASN A 550 -23.26 1.96 -48.79
N VAL A 551 -23.25 1.73 -47.49
CA VAL A 551 -22.89 2.73 -46.47
C VAL A 551 -21.38 2.89 -46.41
N THR A 552 -20.92 4.15 -46.46
CA THR A 552 -19.51 4.48 -46.22
C THR A 552 -19.31 4.80 -44.75
N LEU A 553 -18.58 3.94 -44.04
CA LEU A 553 -18.20 4.17 -42.66
C LEU A 553 -17.27 5.39 -42.53
N ARG A 554 -17.51 6.21 -41.55
CA ARG A 554 -16.59 7.28 -41.18
C ARG A 554 -15.23 6.73 -40.72
N ARG A 555 -15.29 5.60 -39.99
CA ARG A 555 -14.13 4.85 -39.53
C ARG A 555 -14.51 3.41 -39.22
N PHE A 556 -13.61 2.51 -39.52
CA PHE A 556 -13.60 1.13 -39.04
C PHE A 556 -12.23 0.79 -38.46
N GLN A 557 -12.18 0.21 -37.30
CA GLN A 557 -10.95 -0.21 -36.66
C GLN A 557 -11.17 -1.58 -36.00
N VAL A 558 -10.21 -2.48 -36.21
CA VAL A 558 -10.14 -3.76 -35.51
C VAL A 558 -8.68 -4.08 -35.23
N ARG A 559 -8.41 -4.61 -34.06
CA ARG A 559 -7.11 -5.13 -33.70
C ARG A 559 -7.20 -6.64 -33.61
N TYR A 560 -6.32 -7.33 -34.28
CA TYR A 560 -6.22 -8.78 -34.27
C TYR A 560 -4.77 -9.21 -34.06
N MET A 561 -4.59 -10.41 -33.50
CA MET A 561 -3.28 -11.00 -33.28
C MET A 561 -2.73 -11.57 -34.58
N ASN A 562 -1.52 -11.19 -34.98
CA ASN A 562 -0.85 -11.68 -36.18
C ASN A 562 0.35 -12.59 -35.83
N ILE A 563 0.35 -13.18 -34.65
CA ILE A 563 1.36 -14.14 -34.21
C ILE A 563 0.68 -15.50 -34.07
N PRO A 564 1.12 -16.52 -34.85
CA PRO A 564 0.51 -17.85 -34.77
C PRO A 564 0.55 -18.43 -33.35
N GLY A 565 -0.58 -18.96 -32.90
CA GLY A 565 -0.71 -19.59 -31.58
C GLY A 565 -0.95 -18.62 -30.41
N LEU A 566 -1.06 -17.30 -30.67
CA LEU A 566 -1.43 -16.33 -29.66
C LEU A 566 -2.76 -15.67 -29.96
N ASP A 567 -3.71 -15.76 -29.01
CA ASP A 567 -4.99 -15.06 -29.10
C ASP A 567 -4.89 -13.59 -28.61
N LYS A 568 -3.97 -13.32 -27.68
CA LYS A 568 -3.75 -12.01 -27.07
C LYS A 568 -2.28 -11.81 -26.71
N PRO A 569 -1.77 -10.56 -26.71
CA PRO A 569 -0.35 -10.25 -26.46
C PRO A 569 -0.04 -10.25 -24.95
N LEU A 570 -0.07 -11.40 -24.31
CA LEU A 570 0.36 -11.51 -22.92
C LEU A 570 1.88 -11.43 -22.82
N GLN A 571 2.37 -10.46 -22.07
CA GLN A 571 3.79 -10.26 -21.81
C GLN A 571 4.05 -10.32 -20.31
N PRO A 572 4.43 -11.49 -19.74
CA PRO A 572 4.84 -11.57 -18.35
C PRO A 572 6.23 -10.93 -18.16
N LEU A 573 6.39 -10.24 -17.04
CA LEU A 573 7.67 -9.66 -16.62
C LEU A 573 7.97 -10.13 -15.19
N ASP A 574 9.10 -10.77 -15.00
CA ASP A 574 9.66 -11.10 -13.69
C ASP A 574 10.82 -10.16 -13.36
N VAL A 575 10.77 -9.54 -12.17
CA VAL A 575 11.84 -8.67 -11.66
C VAL A 575 12.19 -9.12 -10.25
N TYR A 576 13.49 -9.33 -10.02
CA TYR A 576 14.01 -9.62 -8.70
C TYR A 576 14.69 -8.38 -8.14
N TYR A 577 14.35 -7.97 -6.92
CA TYR A 577 15.04 -6.92 -6.18
C TYR A 577 15.78 -7.56 -5.02
N LEU A 578 17.11 -7.45 -5.06
CA LEU A 578 17.99 -8.01 -4.04
C LEU A 578 18.69 -6.88 -3.31
N GLY A 579 18.71 -6.91 -1.98
CA GLY A 579 19.37 -5.90 -1.17
C GLY A 579 20.12 -6.52 0.00
N VAL A 580 21.28 -5.98 0.34
CA VAL A 580 22.03 -6.29 1.55
C VAL A 580 22.39 -5.00 2.26
N TYR A 581 22.40 -5.04 3.59
CA TYR A 581 22.70 -3.84 4.36
C TYR A 581 23.32 -4.14 5.71
N ALA A 582 24.05 -3.16 6.21
CA ALA A 582 24.59 -3.13 7.57
C ALA A 582 24.40 -1.74 8.18
N GLN A 583 24.07 -1.70 9.46
CA GLN A 583 23.88 -0.48 10.23
C GLN A 583 24.53 -0.62 11.60
N ASP A 584 25.13 0.46 12.05
CA ASP A 584 25.53 0.66 13.42
C ASP A 584 24.76 1.84 14.03
N GLU A 585 24.09 1.59 15.14
CA GLU A 585 23.54 2.62 16.02
C GLU A 585 24.50 2.76 17.20
N TRP A 586 25.32 3.80 17.16
CA TRP A 586 26.33 4.08 18.13
C TRP A 586 25.87 5.15 19.13
N GLN A 587 25.80 4.78 20.39
CA GLN A 587 25.60 5.71 21.49
C GLN A 587 26.95 6.31 21.88
N VAL A 588 27.30 7.42 21.26
CA VAL A 588 28.59 8.10 21.46
C VAL A 588 28.81 8.49 22.93
N ASN A 589 27.74 8.96 23.58
CA ASN A 589 27.63 9.19 25.00
C ASN A 589 26.16 9.20 25.43
N LYS A 590 25.83 9.47 26.68
CA LYS A 590 24.45 9.45 27.19
C LYS A 590 23.47 10.37 26.44
N ASP A 591 23.98 11.44 25.81
CA ASP A 591 23.19 12.50 25.20
C ASP A 591 23.24 12.50 23.66
N LEU A 592 24.20 11.79 23.05
CA LEU A 592 24.40 11.75 21.60
C LEU A 592 24.36 10.31 21.05
N LYS A 593 23.42 10.07 20.15
CA LYS A 593 23.33 8.85 19.33
C LYS A 593 23.61 9.18 17.87
N VAL A 594 24.42 8.34 17.21
CA VAL A 594 24.71 8.41 15.78
C VAL A 594 24.31 7.08 15.13
N THR A 595 23.60 7.14 14.03
CA THR A 595 23.24 5.98 13.21
C THR A 595 23.99 6.07 11.90
N MET A 596 24.72 5.02 11.53
CA MET A 596 25.47 4.92 10.28
C MET A 596 25.10 3.62 9.58
N GLY A 597 24.74 3.69 8.31
CA GLY A 597 24.38 2.50 7.57
C GLY A 597 24.72 2.58 6.09
N LEU A 598 24.89 1.41 5.51
CA LEU A 598 25.04 1.23 4.06
C LEU A 598 24.07 0.16 3.59
N ARG A 599 23.33 0.48 2.54
CA ARG A 599 22.48 -0.46 1.82
C ARG A 599 22.90 -0.56 0.36
N LEU A 600 22.93 -1.77 -0.16
CA LEU A 600 23.22 -2.10 -1.54
C LEU A 600 21.99 -2.80 -2.11
N ASP A 601 21.40 -2.24 -3.16
CA ASP A 601 20.24 -2.81 -3.83
C ASP A 601 20.56 -3.11 -5.29
N ARG A 602 20.02 -4.22 -5.83
CA ARG A 602 20.20 -4.61 -7.22
C ARG A 602 18.88 -5.14 -7.80
N PRO A 603 18.26 -4.45 -8.78
CA PRO A 603 17.22 -5.02 -9.60
C PRO A 603 17.83 -6.00 -10.61
N VAL A 604 17.16 -7.13 -10.83
CA VAL A 604 17.51 -8.11 -11.86
C VAL A 604 16.25 -8.38 -12.66
N PHE A 605 16.29 -8.06 -13.93
CA PHE A 605 15.18 -8.29 -14.85
C PHE A 605 15.40 -9.63 -15.54
N ASP A 606 14.37 -10.48 -15.50
CA ASP A 606 14.34 -11.72 -16.27
C ASP A 606 13.97 -11.41 -17.72
N ASP A 607 14.86 -11.75 -18.64
CA ASP A 607 14.71 -11.47 -20.06
C ASP A 607 14.21 -12.66 -20.90
N ASP A 608 13.87 -13.77 -20.28
CA ASP A 608 13.38 -14.98 -20.96
C ASP A 608 12.14 -14.69 -21.82
N ASN A 609 11.28 -13.78 -21.37
CA ASN A 609 10.07 -13.35 -22.07
C ASN A 609 10.26 -12.07 -22.92
N ALA A 610 11.46 -11.53 -23.01
CA ALA A 610 11.69 -10.30 -23.77
C ALA A 610 11.59 -10.56 -25.29
N PHE A 611 10.76 -9.75 -25.97
CA PHE A 611 10.49 -9.88 -27.38
C PHE A 611 11.31 -8.88 -28.20
N ALA A 612 12.04 -9.40 -29.21
CA ALA A 612 12.71 -8.55 -30.18
C ALA A 612 11.76 -8.16 -31.32
N ASN A 613 11.61 -6.86 -31.57
CA ASN A 613 10.95 -6.35 -32.77
C ASN A 613 12.01 -5.94 -33.79
N PRO A 614 12.27 -6.77 -34.84
CA PRO A 614 13.34 -6.50 -35.80
C PRO A 614 13.13 -5.19 -36.58
N GLU A 615 11.90 -4.77 -36.83
CA GLU A 615 11.60 -3.52 -37.53
C GLU A 615 12.02 -2.32 -36.67
N ALA A 616 11.63 -2.30 -35.40
CA ALA A 616 12.02 -1.26 -34.46
C ALA A 616 13.54 -1.28 -34.17
N ASP A 617 14.14 -2.47 -33.99
CA ASP A 617 15.56 -2.62 -33.70
C ASP A 617 16.45 -2.10 -34.87
N ASN A 618 15.94 -2.11 -36.12
CA ASN A 618 16.62 -1.58 -37.31
C ASN A 618 16.44 -0.07 -37.51
N MET A 619 15.51 0.57 -36.78
CA MET A 619 15.31 2.02 -36.88
C MET A 619 16.45 2.77 -36.15
N SER A 620 16.85 3.91 -36.74
CA SER A 620 17.81 4.82 -36.12
C SER A 620 17.08 5.96 -35.44
N PHE A 621 17.34 6.15 -34.15
CA PHE A 621 16.82 7.25 -33.34
C PHE A 621 17.94 8.20 -32.96
N MET A 622 17.64 9.43 -32.59
CA MET A 622 18.64 10.34 -32.03
C MET A 622 18.75 10.11 -30.52
N ASP A 623 19.97 10.00 -30.02
CA ASP A 623 20.24 10.00 -28.56
C ASP A 623 20.15 11.43 -27.99
N GLU A 624 20.37 11.56 -26.69
CA GLU A 624 20.32 12.83 -25.94
C GLU A 624 21.38 13.86 -26.43
N ASN A 625 22.39 13.42 -27.17
CA ASN A 625 23.46 14.25 -27.75
C ASN A 625 23.24 14.55 -29.24
N GLY A 626 22.13 14.07 -29.81
CA GLY A 626 21.80 14.23 -31.22
C GLY A 626 22.55 13.27 -32.16
N ASN A 627 23.14 12.18 -31.65
CA ASN A 627 23.82 11.18 -32.47
C ASN A 627 22.84 10.05 -32.87
N PRO A 628 22.94 9.51 -34.08
CA PRO A 628 22.15 8.36 -34.52
C PRO A 628 22.48 7.13 -33.66
N ARG A 629 21.45 6.52 -33.06
CA ARG A 629 21.58 5.31 -32.24
C ARG A 629 20.47 4.31 -32.52
N ARG A 630 20.79 3.01 -32.55
CA ARG A 630 19.83 1.92 -32.60
C ARG A 630 19.63 1.35 -31.20
N TYR A 631 18.39 1.00 -30.87
CA TYR A 631 18.02 0.40 -29.60
C TYR A 631 17.44 -0.99 -29.84
N SER A 632 17.78 -1.94 -29.01
CA SER A 632 17.15 -3.27 -29.04
C SER A 632 15.91 -3.28 -28.16
N THR A 633 14.78 -3.68 -28.72
CA THR A 633 13.52 -3.85 -27.98
C THR A 633 13.55 -5.06 -27.04
N LYS A 634 14.49 -5.99 -27.24
CA LYS A 634 14.72 -7.12 -26.33
C LYS A 634 15.51 -6.72 -25.08
N ARG A 635 16.27 -5.61 -25.16
CA ARG A 635 17.16 -5.22 -24.06
C ARG A 635 16.37 -4.62 -22.90
N LEU A 636 16.33 -5.31 -21.78
CA LEU A 636 15.82 -4.81 -20.50
C LEU A 636 16.86 -3.91 -19.79
N PRO A 637 16.46 -3.09 -18.81
CA PRO A 637 17.37 -2.27 -18.03
C PRO A 637 18.48 -3.10 -17.39
N GLY A 638 19.70 -2.56 -17.32
CA GLY A 638 20.82 -3.19 -16.62
C GLY A 638 20.56 -3.24 -15.12
N GLY A 639 20.96 -4.34 -14.49
CA GLY A 639 20.85 -4.51 -13.03
C GLY A 639 22.08 -3.94 -12.33
N ASP A 640 22.27 -2.62 -12.34
CA ASP A 640 23.36 -1.99 -11.62
C ASP A 640 23.13 -2.01 -10.11
N VAL A 641 24.22 -2.14 -9.35
CA VAL A 641 24.16 -2.06 -7.90
C VAL A 641 24.01 -0.61 -7.48
N MET A 642 22.95 -0.33 -6.73
CA MET A 642 22.66 0.99 -6.19
C MET A 642 23.20 1.08 -4.76
N PHE A 643 23.91 2.16 -4.45
CA PHE A 643 24.52 2.42 -3.14
C PHE A 643 23.70 3.44 -2.38
N SER A 644 23.28 3.09 -1.18
CA SER A 644 22.46 3.93 -0.30
C SER A 644 23.12 4.11 1.07
N PRO A 645 24.19 4.90 1.17
CA PRO A 645 24.77 5.28 2.46
C PRO A 645 23.84 6.23 3.20
N ARG A 646 23.73 6.08 4.52
CA ARG A 646 22.90 6.92 5.40
C ARG A 646 23.60 7.20 6.70
N VAL A 647 23.49 8.43 7.18
CA VAL A 647 23.98 8.86 8.49
C VAL A 647 22.90 9.73 9.14
N GLY A 648 22.56 9.41 10.37
CA GLY A 648 21.63 10.18 11.18
C GLY A 648 22.20 10.41 12.59
N PHE A 649 21.72 11.43 13.27
CA PHE A 649 22.07 11.68 14.66
C PHE A 649 20.89 12.23 15.44
N ASN A 650 20.96 12.04 16.76
CA ASN A 650 20.06 12.63 17.75
C ASN A 650 20.91 13.09 18.93
N TRP A 651 20.82 14.36 19.29
CA TRP A 651 21.60 14.99 20.36
C TRP A 651 20.68 15.72 21.32
N ASP A 652 20.67 15.30 22.57
CA ASP A 652 20.12 16.07 23.69
C ASP A 652 21.17 17.07 24.17
N VAL A 653 21.02 18.34 23.76
CA VAL A 653 22.07 19.36 23.88
C VAL A 653 22.51 19.60 25.32
N PHE A 654 21.57 19.57 26.26
CA PHE A 654 21.79 19.86 27.67
C PHE A 654 21.72 18.61 28.57
N GLY A 655 21.35 17.45 28.02
CA GLY A 655 21.20 16.21 28.76
C GLY A 655 19.98 16.16 29.71
N ASP A 656 19.06 17.12 29.59
CA ASP A 656 17.87 17.29 30.42
C ASP A 656 16.57 17.11 29.62
N ARG A 657 16.65 16.75 28.33
CA ARG A 657 15.53 16.55 27.40
C ARG A 657 14.70 17.81 27.10
N THR A 658 15.24 18.99 27.38
CA THR A 658 14.57 20.27 27.05
C THR A 658 14.88 20.73 25.63
N THR A 659 16.04 20.38 25.10
CA THR A 659 16.48 20.77 23.74
C THR A 659 17.12 19.59 23.03
N GLN A 660 16.49 19.15 21.95
CA GLN A 660 16.96 18.05 21.12
C GLN A 660 17.23 18.52 19.68
N VAL A 661 18.44 18.22 19.18
CA VAL A 661 18.83 18.45 17.79
C VAL A 661 19.00 17.10 17.10
N ARG A 662 18.30 16.92 16.00
CA ARG A 662 18.37 15.68 15.22
C ARG A 662 18.40 16.00 13.72
N GLY A 663 19.09 15.15 12.98
CA GLY A 663 19.22 15.32 11.54
C GLY A 663 20.00 14.18 10.91
N GLY A 664 20.35 14.36 9.65
CA GLY A 664 21.14 13.38 8.93
C GLY A 664 21.20 13.66 7.44
N THR A 665 21.87 12.76 6.72
CA THR A 665 21.98 12.76 5.27
C THR A 665 21.98 11.33 4.75
N GLY A 666 21.59 11.12 3.49
CA GLY A 666 21.62 9.80 2.90
C GLY A 666 21.20 9.79 1.45
N VAL A 667 21.53 8.68 0.80
CA VAL A 667 21.04 8.33 -0.55
C VAL A 667 19.92 7.32 -0.40
N PHE A 668 18.82 7.56 -1.11
CA PHE A 668 17.64 6.71 -1.09
C PHE A 668 17.37 6.20 -2.50
N THR A 669 17.15 4.90 -2.63
CA THR A 669 16.87 4.23 -3.90
C THR A 669 15.48 3.61 -3.83
N GLY A 670 14.69 3.80 -4.89
CA GLY A 670 13.36 3.20 -5.09
C GLY A 670 13.36 2.24 -6.27
N LYS A 671 12.24 1.56 -6.47
CA LYS A 671 11.98 0.69 -7.62
C LYS A 671 11.75 1.50 -8.87
#